data_bdc4e3977367ee8beeadcc83a6a4cb96
#
_entry.id   bdc4e3977367ee8beeadcc83a6a4cb96
#
_cell.length_a   1.000
_cell.length_b   1.000
_cell.length_c   1.000
_cell.angle_alpha   90.00
_cell.angle_beta   90.00
_cell.angle_gamma   90.00
#
_symmetry.space_group_name_H-M   'P 1'
#
loop_
_entity.id
_entity.type
_entity.pdbx_description
1 polymer ?
#
loop_
_entity_poly.entity_id
_entity_poly.type
_entity_poly.pdbx_seq_one_letter_code
_entity_poly.pdbx_strand_id
1 'polypeptide(L)'
;MAFNPELGSASPAVLVDNAKRLDELVNGPAATVPDRAGDPLDSWRQILAMVAAAIEDARKNIAPLGKQYTTLTEAENDIANIPAGSVFWVRSPDGNALADEYINNSGTLEPTGRQMLSLEAFERIASFFSLVNPSVYKGNGPVFPWQTDLAGKVLLGYDSERECVIGAGLLAIDKVNELIQVQIKTALQQLGLAMYKGDGPVFPWYTDATGNKVLLGYDKSLQRVVGAFATNTNQVVRAPLIPLTEHLRPIVKAMNIMQGYGQSLSVGAMGTPVISAVQPYSNVTFSSGPRGYNHIYTALAPLVEDNRTAPDGGGNRGETFCSGAANYATTLAAIENGVDPSDHIIFAATAGKGGTKIADLVKGTAWYNSNFLPQINGAYALNNDSAVHVVPWLQGETDNDQSPPTTYPVYRGHLEGLQVSVEGDIKAINGQQSPVHFLTYQCSYKVRTSTAVALAQLDLANENEKFHLTTPCYHLPFASDGTHLTNVGYKWLSGYIGRAYKTLVHDKCVPQYLKPVSATLRGRIITLLLDPPVSPVVIDTSLLASTTDNGFRAKGIASNATLAIESMMTEGKQVFITLAEEPTEAVSLRYALDYLGAGLNIVNGASGNLRDSEPSTINILDVERPLFNVCPHFELNVIKVGE
;
A
#
# COMPACT_ATOMS: atom_id res chain seq x y z
N MET A 1 -50.20 -22.89 5.43
CA MET A 1 -49.11 -22.88 4.44
C MET A 1 -48.90 -21.43 4.02
N ALA A 2 -47.72 -20.88 4.17
CA ALA A 2 -47.43 -19.55 3.69
C ALA A 2 -47.58 -19.52 2.16
N PHE A 3 -48.25 -18.53 1.62
CA PHE A 3 -48.41 -18.32 0.18
C PHE A 3 -47.06 -17.83 -0.39
N ASN A 4 -46.28 -18.74 -0.93
CA ASN A 4 -44.96 -18.44 -1.48
C ASN A 4 -44.83 -18.94 -2.94
N PRO A 5 -45.41 -18.22 -3.90
CA PRO A 5 -45.29 -18.56 -5.33
C PRO A 5 -43.86 -18.25 -5.83
N GLU A 6 -43.49 -18.79 -7.01
CA GLU A 6 -42.19 -18.54 -7.64
C GLU A 6 -41.91 -17.04 -7.84
N LEU A 7 -40.62 -16.65 -7.71
CA LEU A 7 -40.16 -15.31 -8.00
C LEU A 7 -40.52 -14.91 -9.44
N GLY A 8 -41.06 -13.70 -9.60
CA GLY A 8 -41.50 -13.19 -10.92
C GLY A 8 -42.92 -13.57 -11.32
N SER A 9 -43.67 -14.29 -10.48
CA SER A 9 -45.09 -14.58 -10.75
C SER A 9 -45.89 -13.28 -10.84
N ALA A 10 -46.59 -13.06 -11.94
CA ALA A 10 -47.43 -11.90 -12.23
C ALA A 10 -48.92 -12.16 -11.98
N SER A 11 -49.28 -13.18 -11.19
CA SER A 11 -50.69 -13.42 -10.88
C SER A 11 -51.28 -12.25 -10.07
N PRO A 12 -52.56 -11.87 -10.26
CA PRO A 12 -53.17 -10.75 -9.53
C PRO A 12 -53.05 -10.89 -8.02
N ALA A 13 -53.16 -12.09 -7.47
CA ALA A 13 -53.00 -12.34 -6.04
C ALA A 13 -51.60 -12.05 -5.53
N VAL A 14 -50.58 -12.43 -6.29
CA VAL A 14 -49.15 -12.16 -5.97
C VAL A 14 -48.83 -10.68 -6.06
N LEU A 15 -49.37 -9.97 -7.06
CA LEU A 15 -49.17 -8.53 -7.21
C LEU A 15 -49.80 -7.75 -6.07
N VAL A 16 -51.00 -8.13 -5.61
CA VAL A 16 -51.69 -7.52 -4.45
C VAL A 16 -50.92 -7.79 -3.14
N ASP A 17 -50.43 -9.02 -2.94
CA ASP A 17 -49.64 -9.36 -1.74
C ASP A 17 -48.31 -8.59 -1.72
N ASN A 18 -47.61 -8.52 -2.85
CA ASN A 18 -46.38 -7.73 -2.97
C ASN A 18 -46.62 -6.24 -2.72
N ALA A 19 -47.71 -5.67 -3.24
CA ALA A 19 -48.05 -4.27 -3.05
C ALA A 19 -48.32 -3.95 -1.56
N LYS A 20 -49.02 -4.83 -0.86
CA LYS A 20 -49.26 -4.68 0.59
C LYS A 20 -47.97 -4.75 1.39
N ARG A 21 -47.12 -5.75 1.14
CA ARG A 21 -45.85 -5.88 1.86
C ARG A 21 -44.90 -4.72 1.55
N LEU A 22 -44.88 -4.24 0.31
CA LEU A 22 -44.11 -3.05 -0.05
C LEU A 22 -44.61 -1.81 0.69
N ASP A 23 -45.95 -1.63 0.81
CA ASP A 23 -46.52 -0.53 1.55
C ASP A 23 -46.17 -0.62 3.04
N GLU A 24 -46.25 -1.81 3.64
CA GLU A 24 -45.84 -2.05 5.04
C GLU A 24 -44.33 -1.79 5.25
N LEU A 25 -43.46 -2.19 4.29
CA LEU A 25 -42.01 -1.93 4.37
C LEU A 25 -41.67 -0.45 4.23
N VAL A 26 -42.39 0.29 3.36
CA VAL A 26 -42.07 1.70 3.05
C VAL A 26 -42.82 2.66 3.99
N ASN A 27 -44.08 2.44 4.21
CA ASN A 27 -44.97 3.38 4.93
C ASN A 27 -45.39 2.90 6.32
N GLY A 28 -45.16 1.63 6.65
CA GLY A 28 -45.49 1.01 7.93
C GLY A 28 -44.71 1.58 9.12
N PRO A 29 -45.07 1.17 10.35
CA PRO A 29 -44.36 1.56 11.56
C PRO A 29 -42.92 1.01 11.59
N ALA A 30 -42.10 1.50 12.53
CA ALA A 30 -40.75 0.93 12.76
C ALA A 30 -40.90 -0.49 13.36
N ALA A 31 -40.80 -1.50 12.52
CA ALA A 31 -40.95 -2.91 12.85
C ALA A 31 -40.38 -3.80 11.76
N THR A 32 -40.27 -5.09 12.04
CA THR A 32 -39.96 -6.10 10.99
C THR A 32 -41.27 -6.54 10.32
N VAL A 33 -41.21 -6.70 9.01
CA VAL A 33 -42.31 -7.20 8.17
C VAL A 33 -41.85 -8.53 7.56
N PRO A 34 -42.59 -9.64 7.71
CA PRO A 34 -42.17 -10.91 7.13
C PRO A 34 -42.22 -10.86 5.59
N ASP A 35 -41.21 -11.40 4.92
CA ASP A 35 -41.28 -11.66 3.49
C ASP A 35 -42.28 -12.80 3.16
N ARG A 36 -42.41 -13.20 1.91
CA ARG A 36 -43.32 -14.28 1.52
C ARG A 36 -42.93 -15.66 2.06
N ALA A 37 -41.67 -15.88 2.37
CA ALA A 37 -41.16 -17.11 2.99
C ALA A 37 -41.36 -17.09 4.52
N GLY A 38 -41.61 -15.93 5.10
CA GLY A 38 -41.78 -15.72 6.54
C GLY A 38 -40.51 -15.14 7.19
N ASP A 39 -39.47 -14.84 6.43
CA ASP A 39 -38.25 -14.25 6.93
C ASP A 39 -38.44 -12.75 7.25
N PRO A 40 -37.87 -12.24 8.37
CA PRO A 40 -38.08 -10.85 8.78
C PRO A 40 -37.29 -9.88 7.91
N LEU A 41 -37.96 -8.85 7.39
CA LEU A 41 -37.35 -7.69 6.71
C LEU A 41 -37.63 -6.44 7.53
N ASP A 42 -36.62 -5.60 7.74
CA ASP A 42 -36.79 -4.33 8.46
C ASP A 42 -37.55 -3.31 7.60
N SER A 43 -38.60 -2.69 8.18
CA SER A 43 -39.26 -1.56 7.55
C SER A 43 -38.30 -0.37 7.40
N TRP A 44 -38.59 0.52 6.43
CA TRP A 44 -37.78 1.72 6.21
C TRP A 44 -37.64 2.58 7.47
N ARG A 45 -38.73 2.68 8.28
CA ARG A 45 -38.70 3.40 9.56
C ARG A 45 -37.86 2.68 10.62
N GLN A 46 -37.84 1.35 10.60
CA GLN A 46 -36.95 0.56 11.48
C GLN A 46 -35.47 0.82 11.13
N ILE A 47 -35.12 0.77 9.87
CA ILE A 47 -33.75 1.08 9.40
C ILE A 47 -33.36 2.51 9.79
N LEU A 48 -34.22 3.50 9.57
CA LEU A 48 -33.97 4.88 9.98
C LEU A 48 -33.78 5.02 11.49
N ALA A 49 -34.57 4.30 12.30
CA ALA A 49 -34.42 4.30 13.76
C ALA A 49 -33.09 3.68 14.20
N MET A 50 -32.65 2.58 13.56
CA MET A 50 -31.35 1.94 13.81
C MET A 50 -30.19 2.87 13.42
N VAL A 51 -30.27 3.53 12.27
CA VAL A 51 -29.27 4.51 11.83
C VAL A 51 -29.20 5.70 12.78
N ALA A 52 -30.37 6.24 13.20
CA ALA A 52 -30.41 7.33 14.16
C ALA A 52 -29.79 6.95 15.52
N ALA A 53 -30.06 5.73 16.00
CA ALA A 53 -29.47 5.21 17.24
C ALA A 53 -27.93 5.04 17.09
N ALA A 54 -27.46 4.54 15.96
CA ALA A 54 -26.02 4.39 15.68
C ALA A 54 -25.31 5.74 15.57
N ILE A 55 -25.95 6.75 14.95
CA ILE A 55 -25.43 8.12 14.88
C ILE A 55 -25.36 8.74 16.28
N GLU A 56 -26.39 8.55 17.11
CA GLU A 56 -26.41 9.07 18.47
C GLU A 56 -25.35 8.40 19.35
N ASP A 57 -25.14 7.10 19.19
CA ASP A 57 -24.05 6.38 19.87
C ASP A 57 -22.67 6.85 19.39
N ALA A 58 -22.49 7.04 18.08
CA ALA A 58 -21.26 7.63 17.53
C ALA A 58 -21.04 9.06 18.05
N ARG A 59 -22.07 9.90 18.15
CA ARG A 59 -21.97 11.25 18.72
C ARG A 59 -21.56 11.21 20.19
N LYS A 60 -22.09 10.30 20.99
CA LYS A 60 -21.71 10.11 22.40
C LYS A 60 -20.24 9.73 22.53
N ASN A 61 -19.70 8.99 21.59
CA ASN A 61 -18.30 8.51 21.59
C ASN A 61 -17.32 9.52 20.96
N ILE A 62 -17.75 10.38 20.03
CA ILE A 62 -16.90 11.33 19.31
C ILE A 62 -16.92 12.73 19.97
N ALA A 63 -18.05 13.19 20.49
CA ALA A 63 -18.17 14.52 21.10
C ALA A 63 -17.18 14.78 22.24
N PRO A 64 -16.79 13.81 23.08
CA PRO A 64 -15.81 14.00 24.15
C PRO A 64 -14.36 14.01 23.68
N LEU A 65 -14.04 13.45 22.53
CA LEU A 65 -12.66 13.45 21.99
C LEU A 65 -12.16 14.86 21.64
N GLY A 66 -13.08 15.81 21.47
CA GLY A 66 -12.77 17.22 21.24
C GLY A 66 -12.74 18.09 22.52
N LYS A 67 -13.26 17.61 23.66
CA LYS A 67 -13.29 18.38 24.92
C LYS A 67 -12.13 17.95 25.80
N GLN A 68 -11.22 18.88 26.06
CA GLN A 68 -10.14 18.74 27.04
C GLN A 68 -10.38 19.78 28.16
N TYR A 69 -10.22 19.34 29.39
CA TYR A 69 -10.37 20.21 30.57
C TYR A 69 -9.01 20.41 31.22
N THR A 70 -8.74 21.62 31.71
CA THR A 70 -7.49 21.92 32.41
C THR A 70 -7.51 21.42 33.86
N THR A 71 -8.69 21.25 34.44
CA THR A 71 -8.87 20.70 35.79
C THR A 71 -10.10 19.80 35.86
N LEU A 72 -10.12 18.86 36.82
CA LEU A 72 -11.28 18.02 37.09
C LEU A 72 -12.50 18.86 37.50
N THR A 73 -12.29 19.93 38.27
CA THR A 73 -13.34 20.85 38.70
C THR A 73 -14.04 21.55 37.51
N GLU A 74 -13.28 21.89 36.46
CA GLU A 74 -13.88 22.44 35.23
C GLU A 74 -14.77 21.39 34.53
N ALA A 75 -14.34 20.13 34.47
CA ALA A 75 -15.13 19.05 33.92
C ALA A 75 -16.39 18.76 34.77
N GLU A 76 -16.28 18.80 36.10
CA GLU A 76 -17.40 18.66 37.02
C GLU A 76 -18.44 19.79 36.85
N ASN A 77 -18.00 21.01 36.67
CA ASN A 77 -18.87 22.16 36.39
C ASN A 77 -19.55 22.08 35.02
N ASP A 78 -18.93 21.42 34.04
CA ASP A 78 -19.48 21.24 32.68
C ASP A 78 -20.17 19.87 32.48
N ILE A 79 -20.40 19.12 33.56
CA ILE A 79 -20.90 17.74 33.52
C ILE A 79 -22.22 17.59 32.76
N ALA A 80 -23.06 18.61 32.78
CA ALA A 80 -24.32 18.65 32.06
C ALA A 80 -24.14 18.61 30.54
N ASN A 81 -22.95 19.01 30.03
CA ASN A 81 -22.59 19.03 28.64
C ASN A 81 -21.64 17.84 28.24
N ILE A 82 -21.39 16.93 29.18
CA ILE A 82 -20.65 15.69 28.95
C ILE A 82 -21.66 14.54 28.94
N PRO A 83 -21.92 13.90 27.80
CA PRO A 83 -22.95 12.84 27.74
C PRO A 83 -22.65 11.68 28.70
N ALA A 84 -23.67 11.12 29.33
CA ALA A 84 -23.52 9.96 30.19
C ALA A 84 -22.95 8.76 29.43
N GLY A 85 -21.96 8.08 30.00
CA GLY A 85 -21.24 6.96 29.39
C GLY A 85 -20.09 7.38 28.45
N SER A 86 -19.83 8.68 28.28
CA SER A 86 -18.73 9.14 27.45
C SER A 86 -17.45 9.37 28.25
N VAL A 87 -16.28 9.19 27.58
CA VAL A 87 -14.96 9.44 28.13
C VAL A 87 -14.40 10.76 27.60
N PHE A 88 -13.54 11.41 28.39
CA PHE A 88 -12.88 12.67 28.05
C PHE A 88 -11.58 12.80 28.83
N TRP A 89 -10.75 13.80 28.49
CA TRP A 89 -9.43 13.97 29.05
C TRP A 89 -9.35 15.21 29.95
N VAL A 90 -8.72 15.05 31.12
CA VAL A 90 -8.41 16.14 32.06
C VAL A 90 -6.90 16.20 32.20
N ARG A 91 -6.32 17.40 32.15
CA ARG A 91 -4.87 17.58 32.34
C ARG A 91 -4.44 16.96 33.67
N SER A 92 -3.40 16.13 33.63
CA SER A 92 -2.89 15.47 34.84
C SER A 92 -2.28 16.47 35.83
N PRO A 93 -2.70 16.46 37.08
CA PRO A 93 -2.26 17.46 38.06
C PRO A 93 -0.82 17.23 38.57
N ASP A 94 -0.30 16.01 38.47
CA ASP A 94 0.99 15.61 38.99
C ASP A 94 2.16 15.70 37.98
N GLY A 95 1.85 16.03 36.71
CA GLY A 95 2.83 16.14 35.62
C GLY A 95 3.41 14.83 35.12
N ASN A 96 3.02 13.68 35.69
CA ASN A 96 3.50 12.36 35.25
C ASN A 96 2.87 11.92 33.92
N ALA A 97 1.69 12.42 33.62
CA ALA A 97 1.00 12.24 32.34
C ALA A 97 0.60 13.60 31.74
N LEU A 98 0.32 13.65 30.45
CA LEU A 98 -0.24 14.84 29.80
C LEU A 98 -1.69 15.05 30.23
N ALA A 99 -2.46 13.97 30.27
CA ALA A 99 -3.85 13.98 30.70
C ALA A 99 -4.27 12.62 31.27
N ASP A 100 -5.24 12.64 32.17
CA ASP A 100 -5.92 11.48 32.73
C ASP A 100 -7.28 11.33 32.07
N GLU A 101 -7.70 10.09 31.76
CA GLU A 101 -9.00 9.80 31.17
C GLU A 101 -10.05 9.59 32.25
N TYR A 102 -11.19 10.26 32.11
CA TYR A 102 -12.36 10.13 32.95
C TYR A 102 -13.58 9.71 32.14
N ILE A 103 -14.54 9.06 32.78
CA ILE A 103 -15.86 8.72 32.23
C ILE A 103 -16.97 9.42 33.04
N ASN A 104 -17.98 9.97 32.34
CA ASN A 104 -19.20 10.44 32.99
C ASN A 104 -20.12 9.23 33.25
N ASN A 105 -20.09 8.71 34.47
CA ASN A 105 -20.97 7.65 34.92
C ASN A 105 -22.24 8.26 35.50
N SER A 106 -23.24 8.56 34.62
CA SER A 106 -24.58 9.06 34.99
C SER A 106 -24.55 10.29 35.88
N GLY A 107 -23.64 11.23 35.64
CA GLY A 107 -23.55 12.49 36.42
C GLY A 107 -22.44 12.47 37.47
N THR A 108 -21.63 11.41 37.52
CA THR A 108 -20.42 11.35 38.36
C THR A 108 -19.20 11.10 37.46
N LEU A 109 -18.11 11.87 37.64
CA LEU A 109 -16.88 11.69 36.90
C LEU A 109 -16.00 10.68 37.61
N GLU A 110 -15.69 9.57 36.93
CA GLU A 110 -14.84 8.49 37.45
C GLU A 110 -13.59 8.32 36.60
N PRO A 111 -12.38 8.18 37.20
CA PRO A 111 -11.16 7.93 36.45
C PRO A 111 -11.20 6.52 35.84
N THR A 112 -10.84 6.39 34.55
CA THR A 112 -10.75 5.09 33.88
C THR A 112 -9.43 4.36 34.14
N GLY A 113 -8.45 5.07 34.69
CA GLY A 113 -7.08 4.58 34.91
C GLY A 113 -6.19 4.67 33.65
N ARG A 114 -6.69 5.17 32.55
CA ARG A 114 -5.88 5.42 31.36
C ARG A 114 -5.25 6.81 31.42
N GLN A 115 -4.02 6.92 30.93
CA GLN A 115 -3.23 8.15 30.93
C GLN A 115 -2.63 8.42 29.55
N MET A 116 -2.57 9.69 29.16
CA MET A 116 -1.84 10.15 27.98
C MET A 116 -0.43 10.50 28.40
N LEU A 117 0.59 9.86 27.78
CA LEU A 117 2.00 10.08 28.11
C LEU A 117 2.40 11.55 27.92
N SER A 118 3.09 12.13 28.93
CA SER A 118 3.70 13.45 28.80
C SER A 118 4.93 13.39 27.87
N LEU A 119 5.30 14.53 27.27
CA LEU A 119 6.54 14.64 26.50
C LEU A 119 7.75 14.23 27.35
N GLU A 120 7.76 14.60 28.62
CA GLU A 120 8.82 14.25 29.56
C GLU A 120 8.88 12.75 29.89
N ALA A 121 7.73 12.08 29.99
CA ALA A 121 7.65 10.62 30.11
C ALA A 121 8.12 9.94 28.81
N PHE A 122 7.78 10.49 27.65
CA PHE A 122 8.27 10.02 26.37
C PHE A 122 9.78 10.24 26.21
N GLU A 123 10.31 11.39 26.61
CA GLU A 123 11.75 11.69 26.60
C GLU A 123 12.52 10.80 27.58
N ARG A 124 11.95 10.48 28.74
CA ARG A 124 12.53 9.49 29.67
C ARG A 124 12.58 8.10 29.08
N ILE A 125 11.54 7.68 28.38
CA ILE A 125 11.49 6.41 27.63
C ILE A 125 12.51 6.46 26.48
N ALA A 126 12.55 7.53 25.69
CA ALA A 126 13.49 7.69 24.59
C ALA A 126 14.95 7.78 25.09
N SER A 127 15.21 8.45 26.21
CA SER A 127 16.53 8.50 26.82
C SER A 127 16.94 7.15 27.44
N PHE A 128 16.00 6.39 27.98
CA PHE A 128 16.24 5.00 28.40
C PHE A 128 16.62 4.13 27.20
N PHE A 129 15.93 4.24 26.06
CA PHE A 129 16.28 3.53 24.83
C PHE A 129 17.58 4.05 24.18
N SER A 130 17.93 5.32 24.33
CA SER A 130 19.23 5.85 23.86
C SER A 130 20.41 5.43 24.73
N LEU A 131 20.18 5.13 26.01
CA LEU A 131 21.15 4.52 26.91
C LEU A 131 21.34 3.02 26.64
N VAL A 132 20.35 2.35 26.03
CA VAL A 132 20.43 0.97 25.57
C VAL A 132 20.75 0.96 24.07
N ASN A 133 21.87 1.59 23.68
CA ASN A 133 22.41 1.42 22.34
C ASN A 133 23.05 0.02 22.28
N PRO A 134 22.50 -0.97 21.55
CA PRO A 134 23.08 -2.30 21.45
C PRO A 134 24.34 -2.21 20.59
N SER A 135 25.48 -1.87 21.20
CA SER A 135 26.76 -2.10 20.57
C SER A 135 26.94 -3.61 20.47
N VAL A 136 27.06 -4.11 19.24
CA VAL A 136 27.23 -5.52 18.94
C VAL A 136 28.50 -6.04 19.63
N TYR A 137 28.34 -6.89 20.63
CA TYR A 137 29.45 -7.58 21.29
C TYR A 137 30.13 -8.52 20.30
N LYS A 138 31.42 -8.33 20.09
CA LYS A 138 32.27 -9.14 19.19
C LYS A 138 33.17 -10.14 19.95
N GLY A 139 32.85 -10.51 21.16
CA GLY A 139 33.68 -11.42 21.98
C GLY A 139 33.18 -12.87 21.96
N ASN A 140 34.11 -13.83 22.05
CA ASN A 140 33.84 -15.27 22.11
C ASN A 140 33.83 -15.81 23.56
N GLY A 141 33.52 -15.01 24.55
CA GLY A 141 33.54 -15.40 25.95
C GLY A 141 32.17 -15.83 26.51
N PRO A 142 32.13 -16.38 27.73
CA PRO A 142 30.90 -16.83 28.39
C PRO A 142 30.00 -15.68 28.89
N VAL A 143 30.43 -14.43 28.73
CA VAL A 143 29.69 -13.26 29.20
C VAL A 143 28.78 -12.71 28.10
N PHE A 144 27.50 -12.61 28.39
CA PHE A 144 26.47 -12.01 27.53
C PHE A 144 26.21 -10.58 28.00
N PRO A 145 26.73 -9.56 27.31
CA PRO A 145 26.55 -8.17 27.73
C PRO A 145 25.13 -7.69 27.41
N TRP A 146 24.49 -7.08 28.39
CA TRP A 146 23.24 -6.35 28.22
C TRP A 146 23.54 -4.85 27.97
N GLN A 147 24.64 -4.33 28.49
CA GLN A 147 25.10 -2.96 28.32
C GLN A 147 26.61 -2.92 28.27
N THR A 148 27.17 -2.17 27.29
CA THR A 148 28.60 -1.91 27.17
C THR A 148 28.87 -0.40 27.12
N ASP A 149 30.07 0.04 27.47
CA ASP A 149 30.53 1.40 27.17
C ASP A 149 30.94 1.52 25.68
N LEU A 150 31.26 2.73 25.27
CA LEU A 150 31.70 3.03 23.90
C LEU A 150 32.98 2.29 23.47
N ALA A 151 33.75 1.75 24.40
CA ALA A 151 34.93 0.93 24.15
C ALA A 151 34.62 -0.59 24.11
N GLY A 152 33.34 -0.99 24.29
CA GLY A 152 32.91 -2.39 24.28
C GLY A 152 33.10 -3.11 25.62
N LYS A 153 33.41 -2.41 26.72
CA LYS A 153 33.51 -3.00 28.05
C LYS A 153 32.12 -3.24 28.62
N VAL A 154 31.87 -4.45 29.11
CA VAL A 154 30.57 -4.82 29.69
C VAL A 154 30.30 -4.01 30.96
N LEU A 155 29.25 -3.20 30.94
CA LEU A 155 28.75 -2.44 32.08
C LEU A 155 27.70 -3.24 32.86
N LEU A 156 26.90 -4.05 32.15
CA LEU A 156 25.92 -4.99 32.68
C LEU A 156 25.79 -6.16 31.74
N GLY A 157 25.75 -7.39 32.25
CA GLY A 157 25.61 -8.61 31.45
C GLY A 157 25.38 -9.85 32.29
N TYR A 158 25.25 -11.01 31.65
CA TYR A 158 25.12 -12.32 32.28
C TYR A 158 26.35 -13.17 31.97
N ASP A 159 26.97 -13.73 32.99
CA ASP A 159 28.06 -14.71 32.86
C ASP A 159 27.50 -16.13 32.98
N SER A 160 27.55 -16.88 31.88
CA SER A 160 26.96 -18.21 31.80
C SER A 160 27.79 -19.29 32.49
N GLU A 161 29.09 -19.09 32.72
CA GLU A 161 29.93 -20.02 33.49
C GLU A 161 29.72 -19.86 35.00
N ARG A 162 29.47 -18.61 35.44
CA ARG A 162 29.24 -18.27 36.85
C ARG A 162 27.75 -18.22 37.21
N GLU A 163 26.87 -18.39 36.20
CA GLU A 163 25.42 -18.31 36.35
C GLU A 163 24.94 -17.03 37.09
N CYS A 164 25.59 -15.88 36.86
CA CYS A 164 25.28 -14.64 37.56
C CYS A 164 25.27 -13.41 36.65
N VAL A 165 24.56 -12.37 37.10
CA VAL A 165 24.61 -11.04 36.48
C VAL A 165 25.90 -10.36 36.92
N ILE A 166 26.65 -9.81 35.95
CA ILE A 166 27.89 -9.05 36.21
C ILE A 166 27.78 -7.61 35.74
N GLY A 167 28.50 -6.70 36.41
CA GLY A 167 28.54 -5.27 36.01
C GLY A 167 29.51 -4.45 36.85
N ALA A 168 29.93 -3.30 36.30
CA ALA A 168 30.99 -2.44 36.83
C ALA A 168 30.68 -1.75 38.21
N GLY A 169 29.52 -1.94 38.79
CA GLY A 169 29.11 -1.39 40.07
C GLY A 169 28.70 -2.43 41.12
N LEU A 170 28.91 -3.72 40.88
CA LEU A 170 28.28 -4.81 41.65
C LEU A 170 29.23 -5.51 42.62
N LEU A 171 30.18 -4.79 43.24
CA LEU A 171 31.15 -5.33 44.18
C LEU A 171 30.62 -5.54 45.62
N ALA A 172 29.30 -5.74 45.82
CA ALA A 172 28.75 -6.10 47.14
C ALA A 172 27.38 -6.83 47.05
N ILE A 173 27.24 -7.89 46.24
CA ILE A 173 25.88 -8.31 45.85
C ILE A 173 25.61 -9.82 45.88
N ASP A 174 26.15 -10.59 46.78
CA ASP A 174 25.63 -11.93 47.03
C ASP A 174 24.21 -11.90 47.63
N LYS A 175 23.88 -10.89 48.42
CA LYS A 175 22.51 -10.71 48.97
C LYS A 175 21.53 -9.98 48.05
N VAL A 176 22.01 -9.07 47.20
CA VAL A 176 21.15 -8.36 46.23
C VAL A 176 20.84 -9.26 45.03
N ASN A 177 21.78 -10.12 44.64
CA ASN A 177 21.53 -11.13 43.60
C ASN A 177 20.42 -12.11 44.00
N GLU A 178 20.39 -12.60 45.25
CA GLU A 178 19.28 -13.46 45.71
C GLU A 178 17.94 -12.70 45.68
N LEU A 179 17.91 -11.45 46.13
CA LEU A 179 16.69 -10.65 46.16
C LEU A 179 16.19 -10.29 44.75
N ILE A 180 17.12 -9.93 43.85
CA ILE A 180 16.80 -9.64 42.44
C ILE A 180 16.36 -10.90 41.72
N GLN A 181 17.01 -12.03 41.92
CA GLN A 181 16.59 -13.33 41.34
C GLN A 181 15.20 -13.73 41.83
N VAL A 182 14.90 -13.54 43.12
CA VAL A 182 13.56 -13.80 43.67
C VAL A 182 12.52 -12.82 43.12
N GLN A 183 12.83 -11.54 43.04
CA GLN A 183 11.89 -10.55 42.49
C GLN A 183 11.67 -10.72 40.98
N ILE A 184 12.74 -10.96 40.21
CA ILE A 184 12.64 -11.27 38.78
C ILE A 184 11.85 -12.56 38.57
N LYS A 185 12.14 -13.62 39.32
CA LYS A 185 11.40 -14.87 39.24
C LYS A 185 9.93 -14.72 39.60
N THR A 186 9.62 -13.92 40.62
CA THR A 186 8.25 -13.59 41.05
C THR A 186 7.52 -12.74 39.98
N ALA A 187 8.19 -11.72 39.43
CA ALA A 187 7.64 -10.90 38.37
C ALA A 187 7.42 -11.73 37.06
N LEU A 188 8.38 -12.58 36.70
CA LEU A 188 8.25 -13.48 35.56
C LEU A 188 7.10 -14.48 35.76
N GLN A 189 6.94 -15.04 36.98
CA GLN A 189 5.83 -15.92 37.31
C GLN A 189 4.46 -15.21 37.26
N GLN A 190 4.38 -13.95 37.71
CA GLN A 190 3.17 -13.13 37.61
C GLN A 190 2.80 -12.81 36.15
N LEU A 191 3.80 -12.74 35.27
CA LEU A 191 3.64 -12.53 33.83
C LEU A 191 3.47 -13.85 33.05
N GLY A 192 3.45 -15.02 33.72
CA GLY A 192 3.39 -16.32 33.07
C GLY A 192 4.67 -16.69 32.30
N LEU A 193 5.83 -16.15 32.69
CA LEU A 193 7.13 -16.34 32.03
C LEU A 193 8.06 -17.21 32.88
N ALA A 194 9.00 -17.93 32.26
CA ALA A 194 10.05 -18.72 32.92
C ALA A 194 11.40 -18.54 32.20
N MET A 195 12.51 -18.86 32.91
CA MET A 195 13.83 -18.91 32.28
C MET A 195 14.05 -20.25 31.58
N TYR A 196 14.58 -20.23 30.38
CA TYR A 196 14.82 -21.38 29.53
C TYR A 196 16.05 -22.20 29.99
N LYS A 197 15.98 -23.52 29.86
CA LYS A 197 17.05 -24.45 30.23
C LYS A 197 17.44 -25.41 29.09
N GLY A 198 17.52 -24.97 27.86
CA GLY A 198 17.81 -25.83 26.70
C GLY A 198 19.16 -25.57 26.04
N ASP A 199 19.71 -26.60 25.35
CA ASP A 199 21.04 -26.61 24.73
C ASP A 199 21.05 -26.25 23.23
N GLY A 200 20.06 -25.48 22.75
CA GLY A 200 19.91 -25.11 21.32
C GLY A 200 20.77 -23.93 20.90
N PRO A 201 20.80 -23.61 19.58
CA PRO A 201 21.52 -22.45 19.02
C PRO A 201 20.92 -21.10 19.44
N VAL A 202 19.72 -21.10 20.03
CA VAL A 202 19.03 -19.91 20.50
C VAL A 202 19.35 -19.69 21.97
N PHE A 203 19.88 -18.49 22.30
CA PHE A 203 20.04 -18.03 23.70
C PHE A 203 18.77 -17.31 24.12
N PRO A 204 17.90 -17.96 24.88
CA PRO A 204 16.65 -17.34 25.28
C PRO A 204 16.87 -16.38 26.43
N TRP A 205 16.25 -15.22 26.31
CA TRP A 205 16.15 -14.26 27.40
C TRP A 205 14.85 -14.45 28.18
N TYR A 206 13.78 -14.84 27.49
CA TYR A 206 12.47 -15.14 28.07
C TYR A 206 11.84 -16.35 27.40
N THR A 207 11.15 -17.18 28.18
CA THR A 207 10.35 -18.31 27.68
C THR A 207 8.94 -18.26 28.24
N ASP A 208 8.04 -19.09 27.71
CA ASP A 208 6.73 -19.34 28.32
C ASP A 208 6.90 -20.01 29.70
N ALA A 209 5.82 -20.09 30.47
CA ALA A 209 5.83 -20.66 31.83
C ALA A 209 6.29 -22.13 31.88
N THR A 210 6.25 -22.83 30.74
CA THR A 210 6.71 -24.24 30.64
C THR A 210 8.21 -24.36 30.33
N GLY A 211 8.85 -23.25 29.90
CA GLY A 211 10.25 -23.23 29.47
C GLY A 211 10.50 -23.84 28.07
N ASN A 212 9.46 -24.26 27.37
CA ASN A 212 9.58 -24.95 26.09
C ASN A 212 9.52 -24.04 24.86
N LYS A 213 9.02 -22.81 25.01
CA LYS A 213 8.89 -21.86 23.90
C LYS A 213 9.64 -20.58 24.21
N VAL A 214 10.61 -20.22 23.36
CA VAL A 214 11.35 -18.97 23.48
C VAL A 214 10.43 -17.80 23.12
N LEU A 215 10.21 -16.90 24.07
CA LEU A 215 9.43 -15.68 23.86
C LEU A 215 10.32 -14.51 23.42
N LEU A 216 11.58 -14.49 23.86
CA LEU A 216 12.62 -13.56 23.41
C LEU A 216 13.99 -14.22 23.63
N GLY A 217 14.86 -14.14 22.63
CA GLY A 217 16.20 -14.70 22.71
C GLY A 217 17.08 -14.23 21.56
N TYR A 218 18.34 -14.69 21.55
CA TYR A 218 19.27 -14.44 20.46
C TYR A 218 19.64 -15.75 19.76
N ASP A 219 19.42 -15.83 18.47
CA ASP A 219 19.81 -16.97 17.64
C ASP A 219 21.21 -16.75 17.08
N LYS A 220 22.17 -17.58 17.53
CA LYS A 220 23.57 -17.51 17.09
C LYS A 220 23.75 -17.88 15.62
N SER A 221 22.96 -18.82 15.11
CA SER A 221 23.08 -19.26 13.71
C SER A 221 22.58 -18.21 12.75
N LEU A 222 21.53 -17.47 13.13
CA LEU A 222 20.94 -16.38 12.36
C LEU A 222 21.50 -14.99 12.75
N GLN A 223 22.34 -14.91 13.81
CA GLN A 223 22.91 -13.68 14.37
C GLN A 223 21.88 -12.57 14.64
N ARG A 224 20.71 -12.92 15.16
CA ARG A 224 19.61 -11.99 15.42
C ARG A 224 18.83 -12.31 16.70
N VAL A 225 18.10 -11.32 17.18
CA VAL A 225 17.11 -11.49 18.25
C VAL A 225 15.89 -12.22 17.67
N VAL A 226 15.43 -13.24 18.37
CA VAL A 226 14.25 -14.06 17.99
C VAL A 226 13.27 -14.14 19.16
N GLY A 227 11.99 -14.33 18.86
CA GLY A 227 10.94 -14.55 19.87
C GLY A 227 9.74 -13.62 19.72
N ALA A 228 8.71 -13.85 20.54
CA ALA A 228 7.43 -13.14 20.48
C ALA A 228 7.53 -11.63 20.81
N PHE A 229 8.60 -11.21 21.49
CA PHE A 229 8.89 -9.80 21.79
C PHE A 229 10.05 -9.24 20.93
N ALA A 230 10.72 -10.08 20.12
CA ALA A 230 11.61 -9.59 19.09
C ALA A 230 10.77 -8.84 18.09
N THR A 231 10.66 -7.53 18.24
CA THR A 231 9.84 -6.62 17.46
C THR A 231 8.71 -7.34 16.75
N ASN A 232 7.48 -7.00 17.00
CA ASN A 232 6.36 -7.60 16.28
C ASN A 232 6.58 -7.29 14.78
N THR A 233 7.45 -8.10 14.12
CA THR A 233 7.82 -7.95 12.71
C THR A 233 6.61 -8.11 11.81
N ASN A 234 5.52 -8.63 12.40
CA ASN A 234 4.19 -8.70 11.80
C ASN A 234 3.32 -7.47 12.09
N GLN A 235 3.79 -6.50 12.88
CA GLN A 235 3.07 -5.24 13.03
C GLN A 235 3.11 -4.50 11.69
N VAL A 236 1.93 -4.17 11.18
CA VAL A 236 1.80 -3.35 9.97
C VAL A 236 2.34 -1.95 10.27
N VAL A 237 3.44 -1.60 9.64
CA VAL A 237 4.10 -0.29 9.83
C VAL A 237 4.22 0.40 8.48
N ARG A 238 3.60 1.56 8.36
CA ARG A 238 3.73 2.41 7.17
C ARG A 238 5.06 3.17 7.22
N ALA A 239 5.82 3.12 6.13
CA ALA A 239 7.00 3.94 5.97
C ALA A 239 6.61 5.44 5.94
N PRO A 240 7.46 6.33 6.48
CA PRO A 240 7.21 7.76 6.39
C PRO A 240 7.16 8.19 4.91
N LEU A 241 6.25 9.12 4.60
CA LEU A 241 6.20 9.73 3.28
C LEU A 241 7.47 10.56 3.04
N ILE A 242 8.03 10.46 1.84
CA ILE A 242 9.23 11.20 1.42
C ILE A 242 8.78 12.50 0.75
N PRO A 243 9.01 13.68 1.34
CA PRO A 243 8.60 14.94 0.74
C PRO A 243 9.31 15.19 -0.59
N LEU A 244 8.56 15.71 -1.58
CA LEU A 244 9.15 16.22 -2.81
C LEU A 244 10.00 17.47 -2.52
N THR A 245 11.14 17.58 -3.17
CA THR A 245 11.89 18.84 -3.24
C THR A 245 11.03 19.92 -3.86
N GLU A 246 11.26 21.19 -3.49
CA GLU A 246 10.37 22.28 -3.85
C GLU A 246 10.14 22.40 -5.37
N HIS A 247 11.20 22.23 -6.17
CA HIS A 247 11.14 22.33 -7.63
C HIS A 247 10.38 21.17 -8.31
N LEU A 248 10.10 20.08 -7.57
CA LEU A 248 9.32 18.94 -8.03
C LEU A 248 7.84 18.99 -7.62
N ARG A 249 7.44 19.97 -6.81
CA ARG A 249 6.07 20.06 -6.29
C ARG A 249 5.08 20.52 -7.36
N PRO A 250 4.00 19.78 -7.62
CA PRO A 250 2.88 20.27 -8.43
C PRO A 250 2.24 21.52 -7.81
N ILE A 251 1.88 22.47 -8.65
CA ILE A 251 1.14 23.68 -8.25
C ILE A 251 -0.31 23.53 -8.68
N VAL A 252 -1.20 23.35 -7.71
CA VAL A 252 -2.64 23.16 -7.94
C VAL A 252 -3.26 24.39 -8.62
N LYS A 253 -4.17 24.14 -9.55
CA LYS A 253 -4.89 25.11 -10.38
C LYS A 253 -6.40 24.87 -10.30
N ALA A 254 -7.19 25.75 -10.92
CA ALA A 254 -8.64 25.55 -11.02
C ALA A 254 -8.99 24.23 -11.75
N MET A 255 -8.17 23.82 -12.73
CA MET A 255 -8.29 22.53 -13.39
C MET A 255 -6.93 21.79 -13.39
N ASN A 256 -6.90 20.59 -12.82
CA ASN A 256 -5.69 19.80 -12.60
C ASN A 256 -5.66 18.63 -13.57
N ILE A 257 -4.72 18.63 -14.51
CA ILE A 257 -4.75 17.73 -15.65
C ILE A 257 -3.93 16.46 -15.38
N MET A 258 -4.56 15.30 -15.61
CA MET A 258 -3.99 13.98 -15.74
C MET A 258 -4.10 13.55 -17.20
N GLN A 259 -3.02 13.68 -17.98
CA GLN A 259 -3.02 13.38 -19.40
C GLN A 259 -2.35 12.06 -19.70
N GLY A 260 -3.14 11.01 -19.94
CA GLY A 260 -2.62 9.70 -20.30
C GLY A 260 -1.98 9.66 -21.68
N TYR A 261 -0.94 8.82 -21.79
CA TYR A 261 -0.28 8.54 -23.07
C TYR A 261 0.25 7.09 -23.09
N GLY A 262 0.47 6.55 -24.26
CA GLY A 262 0.95 5.18 -24.44
C GLY A 262 0.31 4.46 -25.61
N GLN A 263 0.03 3.16 -25.42
CA GLN A 263 -0.56 2.33 -26.47
C GLN A 263 -1.99 1.88 -26.13
N SER A 264 -2.42 0.71 -26.59
CA SER A 264 -3.77 0.19 -26.44
C SER A 264 -4.27 0.09 -25.00
N LEU A 265 -3.38 -0.16 -24.01
CA LEU A 265 -3.76 -0.20 -22.60
C LEU A 265 -4.14 1.19 -22.09
N SER A 266 -3.52 2.25 -22.59
CA SER A 266 -3.87 3.61 -22.16
C SER A 266 -5.26 4.05 -22.64
N VAL A 267 -5.77 3.46 -23.72
CA VAL A 267 -7.09 3.77 -24.28
C VAL A 267 -8.16 2.72 -23.99
N GLY A 268 -7.94 1.81 -23.07
CA GLY A 268 -8.95 0.85 -22.59
C GLY A 268 -9.31 -0.24 -23.59
N ALA A 269 -8.34 -0.75 -24.38
CA ALA A 269 -8.57 -1.87 -25.27
C ALA A 269 -9.04 -3.11 -24.47
N MET A 270 -10.06 -3.81 -24.98
CA MET A 270 -10.74 -4.95 -24.34
C MET A 270 -11.43 -4.60 -23.00
N GLY A 271 -11.49 -3.31 -22.61
CA GLY A 271 -12.10 -2.84 -21.35
C GLY A 271 -13.63 -2.73 -21.37
N THR A 272 -14.32 -3.41 -22.29
CA THR A 272 -15.79 -3.40 -22.38
C THR A 272 -16.41 -4.55 -21.58
N PRO A 273 -17.65 -4.34 -21.02
CA PRO A 273 -18.39 -3.08 -20.93
C PRO A 273 -17.75 -2.11 -19.94
N VAL A 274 -18.00 -0.81 -20.10
CA VAL A 274 -17.56 0.19 -19.12
C VAL A 274 -18.27 0.01 -17.78
N ILE A 275 -17.58 0.28 -16.71
CA ILE A 275 -18.09 0.23 -15.34
C ILE A 275 -18.13 1.60 -14.66
N SER A 276 -17.37 2.58 -15.18
CA SER A 276 -17.34 3.96 -14.67
C SER A 276 -18.24 4.89 -15.52
N ALA A 277 -19.53 4.55 -15.61
CA ALA A 277 -20.52 5.30 -16.38
C ALA A 277 -21.15 6.50 -15.62
N VAL A 278 -20.81 6.68 -14.34
CA VAL A 278 -21.32 7.75 -13.48
C VAL A 278 -20.14 8.52 -12.89
N GLN A 279 -20.24 9.85 -12.87
CA GLN A 279 -19.28 10.72 -12.19
C GLN A 279 -19.81 11.11 -10.80
N PRO A 280 -19.19 10.61 -9.71
CA PRO A 280 -19.65 10.90 -8.34
C PRO A 280 -19.17 12.24 -7.80
N TYR A 281 -18.23 12.90 -8.48
CA TYR A 281 -17.58 14.16 -8.06
C TYR A 281 -17.66 15.23 -9.15
N SER A 282 -16.76 16.24 -9.08
CA SER A 282 -16.68 17.33 -10.06
C SER A 282 -15.61 17.09 -11.15
N ASN A 283 -15.07 15.87 -11.27
CA ASN A 283 -14.03 15.57 -12.26
C ASN A 283 -14.57 15.62 -13.69
N VAL A 284 -13.75 16.11 -14.62
CA VAL A 284 -14.16 16.42 -15.98
C VAL A 284 -13.25 15.81 -17.04
N THR A 285 -13.78 15.73 -18.25
CA THR A 285 -13.06 15.37 -19.46
C THR A 285 -13.61 16.16 -20.65
N PHE A 286 -13.16 15.86 -21.88
CA PHE A 286 -13.78 16.42 -23.08
C PHE A 286 -15.23 15.94 -23.25
N SER A 287 -16.07 16.75 -23.84
CA SER A 287 -17.45 16.35 -24.22
C SER A 287 -17.49 15.15 -25.18
N SER A 288 -16.39 14.87 -25.86
CA SER A 288 -16.16 13.70 -26.68
C SER A 288 -15.68 12.47 -25.90
N GLY A 289 -15.58 12.55 -24.58
CA GLY A 289 -15.08 11.48 -23.69
C GLY A 289 -13.57 11.50 -23.47
N PRO A 290 -13.06 10.65 -22.57
CA PRO A 290 -11.66 10.70 -22.12
C PRO A 290 -10.63 10.40 -23.21
N ARG A 291 -11.03 9.77 -24.32
CA ARG A 291 -10.16 9.51 -25.47
C ARG A 291 -10.15 10.62 -26.51
N GLY A 292 -10.93 11.71 -26.32
CA GLY A 292 -11.02 12.79 -27.28
C GLY A 292 -11.56 12.32 -28.65
N TYR A 293 -12.68 11.57 -28.64
CA TYR A 293 -13.26 10.95 -29.84
C TYR A 293 -13.44 11.97 -30.97
N ASN A 294 -13.04 11.59 -32.18
CA ASN A 294 -13.05 12.44 -33.39
C ASN A 294 -12.31 13.79 -33.22
N HIS A 295 -11.34 13.88 -32.31
CA HIS A 295 -10.59 15.11 -32.03
C HIS A 295 -11.47 16.31 -31.65
N ILE A 296 -12.60 16.06 -30.96
CA ILE A 296 -13.51 17.12 -30.49
C ILE A 296 -13.10 17.55 -29.09
N TYR A 297 -12.59 18.79 -28.98
CA TYR A 297 -12.08 19.39 -27.73
C TYR A 297 -12.79 20.71 -27.43
N THR A 298 -14.11 20.79 -27.67
CA THR A 298 -14.87 22.06 -27.69
C THR A 298 -15.58 22.38 -26.38
N ALA A 299 -15.77 21.43 -25.49
CA ALA A 299 -16.43 21.61 -24.20
C ALA A 299 -15.94 20.59 -23.18
N LEU A 300 -16.11 20.91 -21.90
CA LEU A 300 -15.96 19.97 -20.79
C LEU A 300 -17.26 19.21 -20.56
N ALA A 301 -17.14 17.96 -20.08
CA ALA A 301 -18.24 17.13 -19.64
C ALA A 301 -17.82 16.37 -18.37
N PRO A 302 -18.77 15.83 -17.58
CA PRO A 302 -18.44 14.93 -16.48
C PRO A 302 -17.56 13.77 -16.94
N LEU A 303 -16.52 13.45 -16.17
CA LEU A 303 -15.57 12.38 -16.49
C LEU A 303 -16.22 11.00 -16.28
N VAL A 304 -16.72 10.43 -17.36
CA VAL A 304 -17.27 9.06 -17.42
C VAL A 304 -16.59 8.29 -18.55
N GLU A 305 -16.53 6.99 -18.40
CA GLU A 305 -16.04 6.10 -19.47
C GLU A 305 -17.15 5.78 -20.46
N ASP A 306 -16.77 5.48 -21.70
CA ASP A 306 -17.70 5.10 -22.76
C ASP A 306 -17.18 3.93 -23.62
N ASN A 307 -18.09 3.21 -24.27
CA ASN A 307 -17.76 2.12 -25.20
C ASN A 307 -17.64 2.68 -26.62
N ARG A 308 -16.61 3.43 -26.93
CA ARG A 308 -16.40 4.05 -28.24
C ARG A 308 -15.10 3.62 -28.89
N THR A 309 -15.07 3.70 -30.21
CA THR A 309 -13.82 3.63 -30.98
C THR A 309 -12.95 4.84 -30.66
N ALA A 310 -11.71 4.62 -30.29
CA ALA A 310 -10.75 5.68 -30.05
C ALA A 310 -10.26 6.32 -31.37
N PRO A 311 -9.63 7.50 -31.35
CA PRO A 311 -9.00 8.11 -32.52
C PRO A 311 -7.94 7.21 -33.20
N ASP A 312 -7.39 6.23 -32.49
CA ASP A 312 -6.44 5.24 -33.03
C ASP A 312 -7.07 4.25 -34.03
N GLY A 313 -8.37 4.36 -34.29
CA GLY A 313 -9.11 3.46 -35.19
C GLY A 313 -9.38 2.08 -34.62
N GLY A 314 -8.93 1.80 -33.39
CA GLY A 314 -9.16 0.52 -32.71
C GLY A 314 -10.61 0.40 -32.27
N GLY A 315 -11.25 -0.74 -32.55
CA GLY A 315 -12.55 -1.10 -31.99
C GLY A 315 -12.42 -1.58 -30.55
N ASN A 316 -13.57 -1.81 -29.89
CA ASN A 316 -13.64 -2.43 -28.56
C ASN A 316 -12.81 -1.69 -27.51
N ARG A 317 -13.01 -0.38 -27.40
CA ARG A 317 -12.47 0.48 -26.34
C ARG A 317 -13.53 0.69 -25.28
N GLY A 318 -13.16 0.54 -24.01
CA GLY A 318 -14.08 0.64 -22.88
C GLY A 318 -13.48 1.35 -21.68
N GLU A 319 -13.51 0.74 -20.53
CA GLU A 319 -12.92 1.27 -19.30
C GLU A 319 -11.47 1.67 -19.52
N THR A 320 -11.10 2.92 -19.18
CA THR A 320 -9.71 3.38 -19.10
C THR A 320 -9.32 3.58 -17.65
N PHE A 321 -8.09 4.01 -17.41
CA PHE A 321 -7.69 4.43 -16.07
C PHE A 321 -8.27 5.80 -15.66
N CYS A 322 -8.75 6.64 -16.61
CA CYS A 322 -9.05 8.06 -16.38
C CYS A 322 -10.05 8.30 -15.27
N SER A 323 -11.28 7.78 -15.42
CA SER A 323 -12.35 7.98 -14.41
C SER A 323 -11.99 7.36 -13.07
N GLY A 324 -11.45 6.14 -13.09
CA GLY A 324 -11.06 5.44 -11.86
C GLY A 324 -9.99 6.17 -11.09
N ALA A 325 -8.92 6.63 -11.76
CA ALA A 325 -7.79 7.30 -11.11
C ALA A 325 -8.19 8.67 -10.54
N ALA A 326 -8.91 9.48 -11.32
CA ALA A 326 -9.37 10.77 -10.85
C ALA A 326 -10.31 10.63 -9.64
N ASN A 327 -11.30 9.74 -9.72
CA ASN A 327 -12.26 9.55 -8.63
C ASN A 327 -11.62 8.96 -7.38
N TYR A 328 -10.68 8.01 -7.52
CA TYR A 328 -9.98 7.45 -6.37
C TYR A 328 -9.05 8.47 -5.72
N ALA A 329 -8.35 9.30 -6.51
CA ALA A 329 -7.55 10.41 -5.99
C ALA A 329 -8.39 11.43 -5.23
N THR A 330 -9.57 11.79 -5.77
CA THR A 330 -10.53 12.68 -5.10
C THR A 330 -11.03 12.08 -3.78
N THR A 331 -11.37 10.79 -3.78
CA THR A 331 -11.79 10.07 -2.55
C THR A 331 -10.71 10.13 -1.48
N LEU A 332 -9.46 9.79 -1.83
CA LEU A 332 -8.35 9.82 -0.88
C LEU A 332 -8.05 11.23 -0.37
N ALA A 333 -8.06 12.23 -1.26
CA ALA A 333 -7.83 13.62 -0.87
C ALA A 333 -8.92 14.14 0.09
N ALA A 334 -10.16 13.77 -0.14
CA ALA A 334 -11.26 14.11 0.77
C ALA A 334 -11.09 13.46 2.16
N ILE A 335 -10.76 12.17 2.20
CA ILE A 335 -10.64 11.41 3.46
C ILE A 335 -9.36 11.77 4.23
N GLU A 336 -8.22 11.86 3.55
CA GLU A 336 -6.91 11.96 4.21
C GLU A 336 -6.43 13.40 4.34
N ASN A 337 -6.83 14.30 3.41
CA ASN A 337 -6.37 15.70 3.40
C ASN A 337 -7.50 16.69 3.71
N GLY A 338 -8.77 16.24 3.85
CA GLY A 338 -9.91 17.11 4.09
C GLY A 338 -10.25 18.05 2.92
N VAL A 339 -9.85 17.70 1.69
CA VAL A 339 -10.12 18.50 0.49
C VAL A 339 -11.55 18.28 0.03
N ASP A 340 -12.34 19.35 -0.08
CA ASP A 340 -13.68 19.22 -0.69
C ASP A 340 -13.54 18.79 -2.15
N PRO A 341 -14.28 17.75 -2.61
CA PRO A 341 -14.23 17.30 -3.99
C PRO A 341 -14.52 18.37 -5.05
N SER A 342 -15.21 19.44 -4.69
CA SER A 342 -15.47 20.59 -5.57
C SER A 342 -14.29 21.58 -5.68
N ASP A 343 -13.37 21.56 -4.72
CA ASP A 343 -12.23 22.48 -4.66
C ASP A 343 -11.01 21.98 -5.44
N HIS A 344 -11.01 20.71 -5.87
CA HIS A 344 -9.94 20.12 -6.65
C HIS A 344 -10.49 19.32 -7.84
N ILE A 345 -10.74 20.03 -8.94
CA ILE A 345 -11.26 19.41 -10.16
C ILE A 345 -10.11 18.75 -10.92
N ILE A 346 -10.23 17.46 -11.19
CA ILE A 346 -9.30 16.71 -12.03
C ILE A 346 -9.91 16.59 -13.43
N PHE A 347 -9.16 17.09 -14.43
CA PHE A 347 -9.40 16.78 -15.83
C PHE A 347 -8.57 15.54 -16.20
N ALA A 348 -9.20 14.50 -16.73
CA ALA A 348 -8.46 13.34 -17.21
C ALA A 348 -8.85 12.98 -18.65
N ALA A 349 -7.82 12.76 -19.47
CA ALA A 349 -7.94 12.29 -20.84
C ALA A 349 -6.75 11.39 -21.21
N THR A 350 -6.81 10.72 -22.36
CA THR A 350 -5.73 9.86 -22.84
C THR A 350 -5.61 9.89 -24.36
N ALA A 351 -4.37 9.93 -24.85
CA ALA A 351 -4.01 10.04 -26.27
C ALA A 351 -3.22 8.84 -26.80
N GLY A 352 -3.42 7.64 -26.24
CA GLY A 352 -2.68 6.44 -26.67
C GLY A 352 -3.01 5.96 -28.08
N LYS A 353 -2.11 5.16 -28.66
CA LYS A 353 -2.26 4.52 -29.97
C LYS A 353 -2.01 3.02 -29.89
N GLY A 354 -3.03 2.23 -30.26
CA GLY A 354 -2.93 0.77 -30.26
C GLY A 354 -1.79 0.24 -31.12
N GLY A 355 -1.11 -0.84 -30.64
CA GLY A 355 -0.08 -1.55 -31.39
C GLY A 355 1.16 -0.71 -31.74
N THR A 356 1.50 0.32 -30.94
CA THR A 356 2.55 1.28 -31.29
C THR A 356 3.71 1.20 -30.32
N LYS A 357 4.92 1.03 -30.86
CA LYS A 357 6.18 1.05 -30.10
C LYS A 357 6.54 2.47 -29.66
N ILE A 358 7.36 2.58 -28.63
CA ILE A 358 7.75 3.87 -28.06
C ILE A 358 8.38 4.82 -29.08
N ALA A 359 9.19 4.32 -29.99
CA ALA A 359 9.87 5.14 -31.02
C ALA A 359 8.89 5.91 -31.93
N ASP A 360 7.65 5.43 -32.08
CA ASP A 360 6.61 6.05 -32.90
C ASP A 360 5.64 6.93 -32.07
N LEU A 361 5.92 7.10 -30.76
CA LEU A 361 5.17 7.92 -29.81
C LEU A 361 5.96 9.11 -29.26
N VAL A 362 7.26 9.22 -29.56
CA VAL A 362 8.11 10.33 -29.10
C VAL A 362 7.80 11.63 -29.84
N LYS A 363 8.29 12.75 -29.29
CA LYS A 363 8.17 14.09 -29.91
C LYS A 363 8.58 14.08 -31.39
N GLY A 364 7.79 14.76 -32.21
CA GLY A 364 8.02 14.88 -33.65
C GLY A 364 7.36 13.78 -34.48
N THR A 365 6.89 12.69 -33.89
CA THR A 365 6.11 11.67 -34.59
C THR A 365 4.71 12.17 -34.94
N ALA A 366 4.10 11.55 -35.95
CA ALA A 366 2.77 11.95 -36.42
C ALA A 366 1.72 11.88 -35.29
N TRP A 367 1.75 10.81 -34.49
CA TRP A 367 0.75 10.63 -33.42
C TRP A 367 0.93 11.63 -32.27
N TYR A 368 2.15 11.90 -31.86
CA TYR A 368 2.46 12.92 -30.85
C TYR A 368 1.89 14.29 -31.27
N ASN A 369 2.12 14.67 -32.53
CA ASN A 369 1.69 15.96 -33.05
C ASN A 369 0.18 16.04 -33.31
N SER A 370 -0.48 14.94 -33.74
CA SER A 370 -1.89 14.95 -34.13
C SER A 370 -2.87 14.57 -33.02
N ASN A 371 -2.39 13.95 -31.92
CA ASN A 371 -3.27 13.47 -30.86
C ASN A 371 -2.85 13.95 -29.47
N PHE A 372 -1.60 13.77 -29.07
CA PHE A 372 -1.17 14.12 -27.72
C PHE A 372 -1.18 15.65 -27.52
N LEU A 373 -0.45 16.40 -28.35
CA LEU A 373 -0.41 17.87 -28.23
C LEU A 373 -1.78 18.54 -28.43
N PRO A 374 -2.63 18.14 -29.38
CA PRO A 374 -3.98 18.72 -29.51
C PRO A 374 -4.88 18.52 -28.29
N GLN A 375 -4.77 17.38 -27.55
CA GLN A 375 -5.52 17.21 -26.31
C GLN A 375 -5.03 18.18 -25.23
N ILE A 376 -3.71 18.39 -25.08
CA ILE A 376 -3.17 19.39 -24.15
C ILE A 376 -3.64 20.80 -24.50
N ASN A 377 -3.52 21.20 -25.78
CA ASN A 377 -3.98 22.51 -26.24
C ASN A 377 -5.50 22.68 -26.03
N GLY A 378 -6.29 21.65 -26.33
CA GLY A 378 -7.74 21.66 -26.14
C GLY A 378 -8.14 21.82 -24.68
N ALA A 379 -7.50 21.08 -23.78
CA ALA A 379 -7.77 21.20 -22.35
C ALA A 379 -7.42 22.60 -21.82
N TYR A 380 -6.26 23.14 -22.20
CA TYR A 380 -5.84 24.50 -21.83
C TYR A 380 -6.78 25.58 -22.41
N ALA A 381 -7.24 25.40 -23.64
CA ALA A 381 -8.19 26.33 -24.25
C ALA A 381 -9.55 26.35 -23.54
N LEU A 382 -9.98 25.25 -22.96
CA LEU A 382 -11.23 25.12 -22.21
C LEU A 382 -11.12 25.71 -20.78
N ASN A 383 -9.94 25.69 -20.20
CA ASN A 383 -9.63 26.33 -18.92
C ASN A 383 -8.15 26.72 -18.87
N ASN A 384 -7.85 28.02 -19.00
CA ASN A 384 -6.47 28.50 -19.00
C ASN A 384 -5.83 28.62 -17.61
N ASP A 385 -6.61 28.50 -16.52
CA ASP A 385 -6.07 28.25 -15.17
C ASP A 385 -5.96 26.75 -14.92
N SER A 386 -5.12 26.10 -15.71
CA SER A 386 -4.88 24.67 -15.63
C SER A 386 -3.40 24.32 -15.64
N ALA A 387 -3.07 23.16 -15.08
CA ALA A 387 -1.72 22.60 -15.11
C ALA A 387 -1.77 21.09 -15.30
N VAL A 388 -0.84 20.56 -16.10
CA VAL A 388 -0.62 19.12 -16.24
C VAL A 388 0.34 18.68 -15.13
N HIS A 389 -0.14 17.84 -14.22
CA HIS A 389 0.68 17.35 -13.11
C HIS A 389 1.33 16.02 -13.43
N VAL A 390 0.55 15.12 -14.06
CA VAL A 390 1.00 13.76 -14.32
C VAL A 390 0.66 13.30 -15.73
N VAL A 391 1.54 12.45 -16.27
CA VAL A 391 1.30 11.66 -17.48
C VAL A 391 1.34 10.19 -17.09
N PRO A 392 0.17 9.53 -16.89
CA PRO A 392 0.12 8.08 -16.84
C PRO A 392 0.61 7.49 -18.17
N TRP A 393 1.74 6.75 -18.12
CA TRP A 393 2.35 6.12 -19.27
C TRP A 393 2.10 4.63 -19.28
N LEU A 394 1.21 4.18 -20.18
CA LEU A 394 0.81 2.78 -20.31
C LEU A 394 1.24 2.24 -21.69
N GLN A 395 2.48 1.73 -21.75
CA GLN A 395 3.11 1.27 -22.99
C GLN A 395 4.27 0.31 -22.68
N GLY A 396 4.59 -0.59 -23.60
CA GLY A 396 5.72 -1.51 -23.51
C GLY A 396 5.49 -2.85 -24.22
N GLU A 397 4.22 -3.24 -24.38
CA GLU A 397 3.84 -4.53 -24.94
C GLU A 397 4.32 -4.68 -26.39
N THR A 398 4.15 -3.63 -27.21
CA THR A 398 4.58 -3.65 -28.62
C THR A 398 6.10 -3.69 -28.72
N ASP A 399 6.83 -3.03 -27.82
CA ASP A 399 8.28 -3.06 -27.79
C ASP A 399 8.85 -4.44 -27.42
N ASN A 400 8.15 -5.19 -26.56
CA ASN A 400 8.49 -6.58 -26.25
C ASN A 400 8.04 -7.57 -27.33
N ASP A 401 7.00 -7.22 -28.14
CA ASP A 401 6.41 -8.11 -29.17
C ASP A 401 7.12 -8.04 -30.52
N GLN A 402 7.73 -6.91 -30.87
CA GLN A 402 8.41 -6.79 -32.15
C GLN A 402 9.65 -7.72 -32.25
N SER A 403 10.10 -7.98 -33.48
CA SER A 403 11.26 -8.83 -33.74
C SER A 403 12.35 -8.06 -34.50
N PRO A 404 13.52 -7.83 -33.90
CA PRO A 404 13.87 -8.11 -32.50
C PRO A 404 13.16 -7.15 -31.53
N PRO A 405 12.95 -7.53 -30.24
CA PRO A 405 12.42 -6.64 -29.23
C PRO A 405 13.28 -5.38 -29.07
N THR A 406 12.64 -4.28 -28.68
CA THR A 406 13.38 -3.05 -28.35
C THR A 406 14.36 -3.31 -27.19
N THR A 407 15.60 -2.92 -27.38
CA THR A 407 16.64 -3.13 -26.36
C THR A 407 16.46 -2.18 -25.16
N TYR A 408 16.99 -2.59 -24.01
CA TYR A 408 16.92 -1.80 -22.77
C TYR A 408 17.41 -0.34 -22.95
N PRO A 409 18.63 -0.06 -23.50
CA PRO A 409 19.09 1.32 -23.61
C PRO A 409 18.24 2.16 -24.57
N VAL A 410 17.69 1.55 -25.61
CA VAL A 410 16.84 2.25 -26.60
C VAL A 410 15.50 2.61 -25.98
N TYR A 411 14.83 1.66 -25.31
CA TYR A 411 13.55 1.93 -24.66
C TYR A 411 13.69 2.99 -23.55
N ARG A 412 14.69 2.81 -22.67
CA ARG A 412 14.98 3.75 -21.59
C ARG A 412 15.25 5.17 -22.13
N GLY A 413 16.14 5.30 -23.12
CA GLY A 413 16.48 6.61 -23.70
C GLY A 413 15.29 7.30 -24.35
N HIS A 414 14.42 6.55 -25.05
CA HIS A 414 13.17 7.12 -25.61
C HIS A 414 12.21 7.58 -24.51
N LEU A 415 12.03 6.81 -23.45
CA LEU A 415 11.07 7.14 -22.39
C LEU A 415 11.54 8.37 -21.57
N GLU A 416 12.83 8.43 -21.25
CA GLU A 416 13.43 9.58 -20.58
C GLU A 416 13.37 10.84 -21.45
N GLY A 417 13.74 10.74 -22.72
CA GLY A 417 13.65 11.85 -23.69
C GLY A 417 12.21 12.30 -23.95
N LEU A 418 11.25 11.39 -23.89
CA LEU A 418 9.82 11.70 -24.01
C LEU A 418 9.36 12.56 -22.83
N GLN A 419 9.72 12.22 -21.58
CA GLN A 419 9.34 13.02 -20.41
C GLN A 419 9.87 14.46 -20.53
N VAL A 420 11.13 14.64 -20.90
CA VAL A 420 11.74 15.97 -21.10
C VAL A 420 11.00 16.75 -22.18
N SER A 421 10.67 16.11 -23.30
CA SER A 421 9.97 16.73 -24.42
C SER A 421 8.53 17.12 -24.05
N VAL A 422 7.81 16.23 -23.40
CA VAL A 422 6.42 16.45 -22.94
C VAL A 422 6.37 17.60 -21.95
N GLU A 423 7.24 17.64 -20.95
CA GLU A 423 7.30 18.75 -20.00
C GLU A 423 7.62 20.08 -20.69
N GLY A 424 8.58 20.08 -21.62
CA GLY A 424 8.93 21.28 -22.39
C GLY A 424 7.78 21.82 -23.24
N ASP A 425 7.04 20.94 -23.93
CA ASP A 425 5.90 21.33 -24.77
C ASP A 425 4.71 21.81 -23.93
N ILE A 426 4.41 21.13 -22.81
CA ILE A 426 3.36 21.55 -21.87
C ILE A 426 3.67 22.94 -21.30
N LYS A 427 4.91 23.17 -20.84
CA LYS A 427 5.34 24.50 -20.35
C LYS A 427 5.27 25.58 -21.41
N ALA A 428 5.53 25.25 -22.67
CA ALA A 428 5.39 26.17 -23.78
C ALA A 428 3.91 26.51 -24.09
N ILE A 429 3.00 25.55 -23.90
CA ILE A 429 1.56 25.70 -24.13
C ILE A 429 0.90 26.55 -23.03
N ASN A 430 1.10 26.20 -21.76
CA ASN A 430 0.34 26.74 -20.63
C ASN A 430 1.14 27.62 -19.66
N GLY A 431 2.46 27.75 -19.85
CA GLY A 431 3.32 28.59 -19.02
C GLY A 431 3.58 28.06 -17.61
N GLN A 432 3.16 26.82 -17.29
CA GLN A 432 3.37 26.26 -15.94
C GLN A 432 4.88 26.16 -15.62
N GLN A 433 5.21 26.43 -14.36
CA GLN A 433 6.57 26.24 -13.85
C GLN A 433 6.78 24.87 -13.21
N SER A 434 5.69 24.30 -12.66
CA SER A 434 5.73 22.98 -12.05
C SER A 434 6.14 21.89 -13.05
N PRO A 435 6.82 20.84 -12.59
CA PRO A 435 7.22 19.72 -13.43
C PRO A 435 6.02 18.88 -13.86
N VAL A 436 6.26 18.00 -14.83
CA VAL A 436 5.32 16.97 -15.27
C VAL A 436 5.89 15.61 -14.88
N HIS A 437 5.20 14.91 -13.97
CA HIS A 437 5.60 13.57 -13.51
C HIS A 437 5.02 12.48 -14.40
N PHE A 438 5.81 11.43 -14.65
CA PHE A 438 5.35 10.23 -15.34
C PHE A 438 4.97 9.16 -14.31
N LEU A 439 3.72 8.68 -14.39
CA LEU A 439 3.23 7.55 -13.60
C LEU A 439 3.25 6.31 -14.48
N THR A 440 4.25 5.44 -14.28
CA THR A 440 4.39 4.24 -15.09
C THR A 440 3.80 3.04 -14.37
N TYR A 441 3.12 2.16 -15.11
CA TYR A 441 3.02 0.78 -14.67
C TYR A 441 4.26 0.01 -15.13
N GLN A 442 4.48 -1.20 -14.63
CA GLN A 442 5.51 -2.07 -15.20
C GLN A 442 4.90 -3.13 -16.10
N CYS A 443 5.33 -3.14 -17.35
CA CYS A 443 4.85 -4.08 -18.38
C CYS A 443 5.22 -5.52 -18.00
N SER A 444 4.21 -6.40 -17.94
CA SER A 444 4.38 -7.83 -17.64
C SER A 444 4.24 -8.75 -18.86
N TYR A 445 3.79 -8.19 -20.00
CA TYR A 445 3.63 -8.90 -21.27
C TYR A 445 4.98 -9.26 -21.88
N LYS A 446 5.15 -10.52 -22.25
CA LYS A 446 6.37 -11.07 -22.89
C LYS A 446 7.68 -10.83 -22.12
N VAL A 447 7.65 -10.60 -20.80
CA VAL A 447 8.88 -10.41 -20.02
C VAL A 447 9.80 -11.63 -20.04
N ARG A 448 9.29 -12.84 -20.28
CA ARG A 448 10.11 -14.04 -20.48
C ARG A 448 10.83 -14.06 -21.85
N THR A 449 10.36 -13.26 -22.79
CA THR A 449 11.02 -13.09 -24.11
C THR A 449 12.03 -11.95 -24.04
N SER A 450 11.66 -10.81 -23.44
CA SER A 450 12.50 -9.65 -23.26
C SER A 450 12.20 -8.95 -21.95
N THR A 451 13.20 -8.80 -21.09
CA THR A 451 13.09 -8.07 -19.82
C THR A 451 13.35 -6.57 -19.98
N ALA A 452 13.75 -6.13 -21.18
CA ALA A 452 14.26 -4.79 -21.45
C ALA A 452 13.33 -3.67 -21.03
N VAL A 453 12.05 -3.77 -21.39
CA VAL A 453 11.02 -2.75 -21.06
C VAL A 453 10.77 -2.69 -19.55
N ALA A 454 10.51 -3.84 -18.93
CA ALA A 454 10.18 -3.90 -17.50
C ALA A 454 11.33 -3.37 -16.63
N LEU A 455 12.57 -3.74 -16.94
CA LEU A 455 13.74 -3.27 -16.19
C LEU A 455 14.01 -1.78 -16.44
N ALA A 456 13.83 -1.29 -17.68
CA ALA A 456 13.98 0.14 -17.96
C ALA A 456 12.95 1.01 -17.22
N GLN A 457 11.70 0.54 -17.11
CA GLN A 457 10.65 1.22 -16.32
C GLN A 457 10.98 1.25 -14.83
N LEU A 458 11.52 0.15 -14.27
CA LEU A 458 11.95 0.09 -12.88
C LEU A 458 13.14 1.03 -12.61
N ASP A 459 14.15 1.00 -13.48
CA ASP A 459 15.37 1.79 -13.28
C ASP A 459 15.10 3.29 -13.43
N LEU A 460 14.23 3.70 -14.36
CA LEU A 460 13.78 5.09 -14.42
C LEU A 460 13.07 5.53 -13.15
N ALA A 461 12.22 4.69 -12.57
CA ALA A 461 11.57 5.00 -11.29
C ALA A 461 12.55 5.04 -10.10
N ASN A 462 13.69 4.36 -10.20
CA ASN A 462 14.75 4.39 -9.18
C ASN A 462 15.68 5.60 -9.30
N GLU A 463 15.93 6.09 -10.51
CA GLU A 463 17.03 6.98 -10.82
C GLU A 463 16.60 8.38 -11.27
N ASN A 464 15.31 8.55 -11.68
CA ASN A 464 14.80 9.82 -12.18
C ASN A 464 13.61 10.28 -11.34
N GLU A 465 13.74 11.41 -10.64
CA GLU A 465 12.78 11.99 -9.70
C GLU A 465 11.39 12.31 -10.30
N LYS A 466 11.27 12.30 -11.63
CA LYS A 466 10.00 12.56 -12.33
C LYS A 466 9.30 11.28 -12.79
N PHE A 467 9.91 10.11 -12.57
CA PHE A 467 9.30 8.83 -12.87
C PHE A 467 8.87 8.10 -11.60
N HIS A 468 7.64 7.62 -11.58
CA HIS A 468 7.08 6.91 -10.44
C HIS A 468 6.42 5.62 -10.91
N LEU A 469 6.93 4.49 -10.43
CA LEU A 469 6.31 3.20 -10.67
C LEU A 469 5.07 3.06 -9.79
N THR A 470 3.92 2.75 -10.41
CA THR A 470 2.67 2.58 -9.69
C THR A 470 2.44 1.13 -9.26
N THR A 471 2.59 0.19 -10.18
CA THR A 471 2.46 -1.26 -9.93
C THR A 471 2.94 -2.07 -11.14
N PRO A 472 3.41 -3.32 -10.99
CA PRO A 472 3.49 -4.27 -12.10
C PRO A 472 2.09 -4.75 -12.48
N CYS A 473 1.89 -5.17 -13.75
CA CYS A 473 0.56 -5.57 -14.23
C CYS A 473 0.19 -7.03 -13.94
N TYR A 474 1.11 -7.91 -13.59
CA TYR A 474 0.89 -9.36 -13.60
C TYR A 474 -0.21 -9.86 -12.64
N HIS A 475 -0.58 -9.10 -11.62
CA HIS A 475 -1.62 -9.46 -10.66
C HIS A 475 -3.02 -8.97 -11.06
N LEU A 476 -3.10 -8.12 -12.10
CA LEU A 476 -4.37 -7.57 -12.59
C LEU A 476 -5.05 -8.58 -13.54
N PRO A 477 -6.39 -8.59 -13.62
CA PRO A 477 -7.09 -9.49 -14.53
C PRO A 477 -6.90 -9.09 -16.00
N PHE A 478 -6.28 -10.00 -16.77
CA PHE A 478 -6.11 -9.88 -18.22
C PHE A 478 -7.32 -10.38 -18.96
N ALA A 479 -7.60 -9.77 -20.12
CA ALA A 479 -8.59 -10.24 -21.08
C ALA A 479 -8.13 -11.55 -21.75
N SER A 480 -9.00 -12.18 -22.52
CA SER A 480 -8.74 -13.49 -23.16
C SER A 480 -7.56 -13.51 -24.13
N ASP A 481 -7.16 -12.33 -24.63
CA ASP A 481 -6.01 -12.21 -25.53
C ASP A 481 -4.65 -12.23 -24.80
N GLY A 482 -4.64 -12.19 -23.46
CA GLY A 482 -3.45 -12.23 -22.64
C GLY A 482 -2.50 -11.03 -22.80
N THR A 483 -2.97 -9.95 -23.42
CA THR A 483 -2.22 -8.70 -23.67
C THR A 483 -2.86 -7.54 -22.94
N HIS A 484 -4.18 -7.42 -23.06
CA HIS A 484 -4.95 -6.31 -22.50
C HIS A 484 -5.62 -6.68 -21.19
N LEU A 485 -5.93 -5.66 -20.39
CA LEU A 485 -6.68 -5.85 -19.15
C LEU A 485 -8.19 -5.95 -19.44
N THR A 486 -8.92 -6.59 -18.55
CA THR A 486 -10.39 -6.48 -18.52
C THR A 486 -10.81 -5.09 -18.01
N ASN A 487 -12.09 -4.75 -18.11
CA ASN A 487 -12.64 -3.55 -17.48
C ASN A 487 -12.33 -3.47 -15.97
N VAL A 488 -12.47 -4.58 -15.24
CA VAL A 488 -12.08 -4.69 -13.83
C VAL A 488 -10.58 -4.45 -13.66
N GLY A 489 -9.75 -4.96 -14.57
CA GLY A 489 -8.30 -4.75 -14.54
C GLY A 489 -7.90 -3.29 -14.71
N TYR A 490 -8.51 -2.57 -15.66
CA TYR A 490 -8.28 -1.13 -15.83
C TYR A 490 -8.74 -0.32 -14.63
N LYS A 491 -9.92 -0.65 -14.08
CA LYS A 491 -10.42 0.02 -12.88
C LYS A 491 -9.53 -0.24 -11.68
N TRP A 492 -8.98 -1.46 -11.55
CA TRP A 492 -8.05 -1.78 -10.46
C TRP A 492 -6.70 -1.05 -10.64
N LEU A 493 -6.14 -1.02 -11.85
CA LEU A 493 -4.95 -0.23 -12.18
C LEU A 493 -5.13 1.25 -11.84
N SER A 494 -6.34 1.78 -12.08
CA SER A 494 -6.65 3.17 -11.79
C SER A 494 -6.53 3.53 -10.32
N GLY A 495 -6.77 2.60 -9.39
CA GLY A 495 -6.54 2.80 -7.95
C GLY A 495 -5.09 3.12 -7.63
N TYR A 496 -4.15 2.41 -8.25
CA TYR A 496 -2.71 2.68 -8.08
C TYR A 496 -2.30 4.04 -8.65
N ILE A 497 -2.79 4.38 -9.85
CA ILE A 497 -2.53 5.68 -10.49
C ILE A 497 -3.14 6.83 -9.66
N GLY A 498 -4.38 6.67 -9.19
CA GLY A 498 -5.07 7.67 -8.35
C GLY A 498 -4.38 7.89 -7.01
N ARG A 499 -3.89 6.82 -6.35
CA ARG A 499 -3.09 6.92 -5.14
C ARG A 499 -1.78 7.67 -5.39
N ALA A 500 -1.08 7.35 -6.47
CA ALA A 500 0.16 8.05 -6.84
C ALA A 500 -0.08 9.53 -7.15
N TYR A 501 -1.16 9.85 -7.88
CA TYR A 501 -1.58 11.25 -8.11
C TYR A 501 -1.82 11.99 -6.79
N LYS A 502 -2.61 11.40 -5.88
CA LYS A 502 -2.90 12.02 -4.58
C LYS A 502 -1.64 12.27 -3.77
N THR A 503 -0.73 11.31 -3.75
CA THR A 503 0.56 11.45 -3.04
C THR A 503 1.41 12.58 -3.61
N LEU A 504 1.50 12.71 -4.95
CA LEU A 504 2.23 13.79 -5.61
C LEU A 504 1.56 15.16 -5.39
N VAL A 505 0.24 15.24 -5.64
CA VAL A 505 -0.44 16.52 -5.79
C VAL A 505 -0.96 17.06 -4.46
N HIS A 506 -1.44 16.22 -3.57
CA HIS A 506 -1.98 16.65 -2.27
C HIS A 506 -0.94 16.52 -1.14
N ASP A 507 -0.27 15.38 -1.01
CA ASP A 507 0.72 15.19 0.06
C ASP A 507 2.06 15.89 -0.25
N LYS A 508 2.30 16.26 -1.53
CA LYS A 508 3.61 16.79 -2.00
C LYS A 508 4.77 15.83 -1.67
N CYS A 509 4.51 14.54 -1.81
CA CYS A 509 5.44 13.47 -1.49
C CYS A 509 5.68 12.56 -2.69
N VAL A 510 6.77 11.80 -2.63
CA VAL A 510 7.15 10.81 -3.65
C VAL A 510 6.24 9.59 -3.53
N PRO A 511 5.53 9.17 -4.59
CA PRO A 511 4.83 7.89 -4.60
C PRO A 511 5.79 6.73 -4.38
N GLN A 512 5.49 5.89 -3.41
CA GLN A 512 6.33 4.75 -3.03
C GLN A 512 5.75 3.45 -3.59
N TYR A 513 6.62 2.51 -3.90
CA TYR A 513 6.28 1.15 -4.31
C TYR A 513 7.17 0.15 -3.55
N LEU A 514 6.89 -1.14 -3.61
CA LEU A 514 7.72 -2.17 -2.97
C LEU A 514 9.05 -2.28 -3.71
N LYS A 515 10.06 -1.55 -3.22
CA LYS A 515 11.36 -1.38 -3.92
C LYS A 515 12.33 -2.47 -3.52
N PRO A 516 12.87 -3.27 -4.47
CA PRO A 516 14.04 -4.11 -4.22
C PRO A 516 15.29 -3.24 -4.06
N VAL A 517 16.05 -3.45 -2.97
CA VAL A 517 17.20 -2.60 -2.62
C VAL A 517 18.52 -3.30 -2.89
N SER A 518 18.71 -4.48 -2.32
CA SER A 518 19.95 -5.24 -2.45
C SER A 518 19.73 -6.72 -2.13
N ALA A 519 20.59 -7.56 -2.65
CA ALA A 519 20.65 -8.98 -2.32
C ALA A 519 22.07 -9.34 -1.87
N THR A 520 22.19 -10.05 -0.74
CA THR A 520 23.47 -10.53 -0.21
C THR A 520 23.45 -12.03 -0.05
N LEU A 521 24.61 -12.70 -0.22
CA LEU A 521 24.77 -14.14 -0.06
C LEU A 521 25.75 -14.44 1.07
N ARG A 522 25.32 -15.29 2.00
CA ARG A 522 26.19 -15.87 3.04
C ARG A 522 25.98 -17.38 3.08
N GLY A 523 27.06 -18.15 2.81
CA GLY A 523 26.93 -19.59 2.57
C GLY A 523 25.92 -19.87 1.46
N ARG A 524 24.81 -20.52 1.80
CA ARG A 524 23.72 -20.82 0.86
C ARG A 524 22.47 -19.95 1.02
N ILE A 525 22.51 -18.91 1.86
CA ILE A 525 21.37 -18.05 2.13
C ILE A 525 21.52 -16.73 1.40
N ILE A 526 20.58 -16.42 0.52
CA ILE A 526 20.42 -15.10 -0.09
C ILE A 526 19.44 -14.30 0.79
N THR A 527 19.87 -13.14 1.25
CA THR A 527 19.04 -12.15 1.93
C THR A 527 18.72 -11.03 0.98
N LEU A 528 17.46 -10.92 0.55
CA LEU A 528 16.95 -9.80 -0.23
C LEU A 528 16.40 -8.74 0.73
N LEU A 529 16.95 -7.55 0.68
CA LEU A 529 16.43 -6.37 1.36
C LEU A 529 15.48 -5.60 0.44
N LEU A 530 14.33 -5.26 0.97
CA LEU A 530 13.28 -4.48 0.30
C LEU A 530 13.00 -3.19 1.06
N ASP A 531 12.47 -2.19 0.38
CA ASP A 531 11.90 -1.00 1.02
C ASP A 531 10.39 -0.94 0.71
N PRO A 532 9.56 -1.58 1.54
CA PRO A 532 8.11 -1.60 1.38
C PRO A 532 7.50 -0.29 1.89
N PRO A 533 6.50 0.29 1.18
CA PRO A 533 5.66 1.35 1.74
C PRO A 533 4.97 0.97 3.04
N VAL A 534 4.59 -0.28 3.18
CA VAL A 534 3.98 -0.83 4.40
C VAL A 534 4.58 -2.20 4.72
N SER A 535 5.36 -2.28 5.79
CA SER A 535 5.90 -3.56 6.28
C SER A 535 4.87 -4.30 7.16
N PRO A 536 5.01 -5.62 7.31
CA PRO A 536 6.01 -6.51 6.72
C PRO A 536 5.72 -6.84 5.25
N VAL A 537 6.74 -7.35 4.54
CA VAL A 537 6.53 -8.01 3.24
C VAL A 537 5.97 -9.41 3.44
N VAL A 538 5.14 -9.84 2.51
CA VAL A 538 4.40 -11.12 2.60
C VAL A 538 4.54 -11.88 1.29
N ILE A 539 4.84 -13.18 1.37
CA ILE A 539 4.65 -14.12 0.28
C ILE A 539 3.17 -14.58 0.34
N ASP A 540 2.38 -14.19 -0.65
CA ASP A 540 0.94 -14.41 -0.69
C ASP A 540 0.54 -15.24 -1.91
N THR A 541 0.15 -16.48 -1.69
CA THR A 541 -0.38 -17.39 -2.73
C THR A 541 -1.90 -17.52 -2.68
N SER A 542 -2.56 -16.78 -1.77
CA SER A 542 -4.02 -16.79 -1.64
C SER A 542 -4.70 -15.72 -2.49
N LEU A 543 -4.10 -14.53 -2.58
CA LEU A 543 -4.59 -13.39 -3.35
C LEU A 543 -3.83 -13.18 -4.66
N LEU A 544 -2.58 -13.65 -4.73
CA LEU A 544 -1.77 -13.66 -5.94
C LEU A 544 -1.70 -15.10 -6.50
N ALA A 545 -1.71 -15.24 -7.82
CA ALA A 545 -1.63 -16.53 -8.48
C ALA A 545 -0.36 -17.28 -8.09
N SER A 546 -0.49 -18.49 -7.55
CA SER A 546 0.65 -19.30 -7.10
C SER A 546 1.65 -19.52 -8.25
N THR A 547 2.90 -19.15 -8.01
CA THR A 547 3.99 -19.16 -8.98
C THR A 547 5.12 -20.04 -8.48
N THR A 548 5.81 -20.74 -9.38
CA THR A 548 7.01 -21.53 -9.06
C THR A 548 8.00 -20.67 -8.29
N ASP A 549 8.56 -21.21 -7.20
CA ASP A 549 9.49 -20.52 -6.30
C ASP A 549 9.02 -19.11 -5.91
N ASN A 550 7.71 -18.93 -5.78
CA ASN A 550 7.05 -17.64 -5.53
C ASN A 550 7.46 -16.51 -6.51
N GLY A 551 7.93 -16.88 -7.72
CA GLY A 551 8.41 -15.98 -8.76
C GLY A 551 9.92 -15.69 -8.71
N PHE A 552 10.66 -16.24 -7.75
CA PHE A 552 12.11 -16.08 -7.67
C PHE A 552 12.85 -17.09 -8.53
N ARG A 553 14.00 -16.68 -9.04
CA ARG A 553 14.99 -17.54 -9.66
C ARG A 553 16.38 -17.05 -9.32
N ALA A 554 17.16 -17.89 -8.66
CA ALA A 554 18.59 -17.68 -8.48
C ALA A 554 19.34 -18.38 -9.63
N LYS A 555 20.34 -17.72 -10.21
CA LYS A 555 21.15 -18.31 -11.29
C LYS A 555 22.61 -17.88 -11.19
N GLY A 556 23.50 -18.78 -11.58
CA GLY A 556 24.91 -18.49 -11.77
C GLY A 556 25.12 -17.50 -12.92
N ILE A 557 25.93 -16.48 -12.71
CA ILE A 557 26.17 -15.44 -13.76
C ILE A 557 26.99 -16.00 -14.90
N ALA A 558 28.04 -16.79 -14.61
CA ALA A 558 28.92 -17.32 -15.62
C ALA A 558 28.31 -18.52 -16.37
N SER A 559 27.70 -19.45 -15.62
CA SER A 559 27.12 -20.67 -16.17
C SER A 559 25.71 -20.49 -16.76
N ASN A 560 25.02 -19.42 -16.36
CA ASN A 560 23.58 -19.22 -16.61
C ASN A 560 22.68 -20.35 -16.05
N ALA A 561 23.23 -21.21 -15.18
CA ALA A 561 22.50 -22.33 -14.59
C ALA A 561 21.54 -21.85 -13.49
N THR A 562 20.38 -22.47 -13.40
CA THR A 562 19.45 -22.23 -12.29
C THR A 562 19.96 -22.92 -11.04
N LEU A 563 20.04 -22.20 -9.94
CA LEU A 563 20.36 -22.70 -8.61
C LEU A 563 19.06 -23.06 -7.91
N ALA A 564 18.96 -24.30 -7.43
CA ALA A 564 17.74 -24.78 -6.79
C ALA A 564 17.50 -24.05 -5.45
N ILE A 565 16.27 -23.61 -5.25
CA ILE A 565 15.81 -22.99 -4.00
C ILE A 565 15.21 -24.11 -3.13
N GLU A 566 15.71 -24.25 -1.90
CA GLU A 566 15.22 -25.23 -0.93
C GLU A 566 14.03 -24.67 -0.10
N SER A 567 14.14 -23.41 0.32
CA SER A 567 13.09 -22.77 1.12
C SER A 567 13.14 -21.25 1.07
N MET A 568 12.04 -20.62 1.43
CA MET A 568 11.94 -19.16 1.54
C MET A 568 11.13 -18.75 2.75
N MET A 569 11.49 -17.62 3.35
CA MET A 569 10.73 -16.98 4.42
C MET A 569 10.84 -15.47 4.35
N THR A 570 9.86 -14.78 4.91
CA THR A 570 9.85 -13.31 5.01
C THR A 570 9.93 -12.88 6.47
N GLU A 571 10.64 -11.79 6.73
CA GLU A 571 10.66 -11.14 8.04
C GLU A 571 10.85 -9.63 7.89
N GLY A 572 9.88 -8.85 8.36
CA GLY A 572 9.92 -7.40 8.29
C GLY A 572 10.02 -6.90 6.84
N LYS A 573 11.19 -6.40 6.47
CA LYS A 573 11.52 -5.89 5.12
C LYS A 573 12.39 -6.86 4.30
N GLN A 574 12.57 -8.08 4.74
CA GLN A 574 13.53 -9.01 4.14
C GLN A 574 12.86 -10.30 3.66
N VAL A 575 13.44 -10.86 2.61
CA VAL A 575 13.17 -12.23 2.15
C VAL A 575 14.46 -13.03 2.26
N PHE A 576 14.40 -14.16 2.95
CA PHE A 576 15.49 -15.11 3.07
C PHE A 576 15.21 -16.28 2.12
N ILE A 577 16.13 -16.51 1.20
CA ILE A 577 16.06 -17.56 0.17
C ILE A 577 17.20 -18.53 0.46
N THR A 578 16.89 -19.75 0.88
CA THR A 578 17.88 -20.81 1.11
C THR A 578 18.04 -21.62 -0.16
N LEU A 579 19.26 -21.64 -0.71
CA LEU A 579 19.61 -22.48 -1.84
C LEU A 579 19.90 -23.92 -1.38
N ALA A 580 19.66 -24.90 -2.24
CA ALA A 580 19.96 -26.30 -1.95
C ALA A 580 21.46 -26.54 -1.69
N GLU A 581 22.32 -25.80 -2.41
CA GLU A 581 23.78 -25.88 -2.29
C GLU A 581 24.40 -24.49 -2.22
N GLU A 582 25.60 -24.36 -1.65
CA GLU A 582 26.37 -23.13 -1.68
C GLU A 582 26.88 -22.85 -3.08
N PRO A 583 26.61 -21.64 -3.66
CA PRO A 583 27.08 -21.29 -4.99
C PRO A 583 28.60 -21.15 -5.07
N THR A 584 29.19 -21.73 -6.13
CA THR A 584 30.62 -21.64 -6.41
C THR A 584 31.00 -20.48 -7.34
N GLU A 585 29.99 -19.75 -7.85
CA GLU A 585 30.15 -18.60 -8.76
C GLU A 585 29.30 -17.41 -8.29
N ALA A 586 29.44 -16.26 -8.93
CA ALA A 586 28.61 -15.08 -8.71
C ALA A 586 27.15 -15.39 -9.10
N VAL A 587 26.21 -14.86 -8.33
CA VAL A 587 24.77 -15.16 -8.43
C VAL A 587 24.00 -13.92 -8.85
N SER A 588 23.02 -14.09 -9.74
CA SER A 588 21.95 -13.14 -10.04
C SER A 588 20.64 -13.64 -9.43
N LEU A 589 19.92 -12.77 -8.73
CA LEU A 589 18.58 -13.02 -8.22
C LEU A 589 17.56 -12.30 -9.10
N ARG A 590 16.67 -13.07 -9.69
CA ARG A 590 15.59 -12.60 -10.57
C ARG A 590 14.24 -12.81 -9.89
N TYR A 591 13.30 -11.88 -10.11
CA TYR A 591 11.96 -11.99 -9.57
C TYR A 591 10.91 -11.63 -10.63
N ALA A 592 9.88 -12.47 -10.73
CA ALA A 592 8.76 -12.33 -11.66
C ALA A 592 9.16 -12.16 -13.14
N LEU A 593 10.28 -12.75 -13.57
CA LEU A 593 10.80 -12.68 -14.93
C LEU A 593 10.81 -14.03 -15.66
N ASP A 594 10.67 -15.14 -14.92
CA ASP A 594 10.92 -16.48 -15.47
C ASP A 594 9.71 -17.42 -15.41
N TYR A 595 8.78 -17.22 -14.47
CA TYR A 595 7.65 -18.11 -14.22
C TYR A 595 6.33 -17.35 -14.25
N LEU A 596 5.28 -17.97 -14.79
CA LEU A 596 3.91 -17.44 -14.78
C LEU A 596 3.06 -18.22 -13.79
N GLY A 597 2.31 -17.52 -12.96
CA GLY A 597 1.43 -18.09 -11.95
C GLY A 597 0.28 -18.90 -12.54
N ALA A 598 -0.21 -19.85 -11.77
CA ALA A 598 -1.29 -20.74 -12.17
C ALA A 598 -2.57 -19.96 -12.50
N GLY A 599 -3.15 -20.26 -13.65
CA GLY A 599 -4.41 -19.63 -14.11
C GLY A 599 -4.24 -18.25 -14.76
N LEU A 600 -3.06 -17.66 -14.75
CA LEU A 600 -2.79 -16.43 -15.49
C LEU A 600 -2.59 -16.74 -16.99
N ASN A 601 -3.11 -15.83 -17.85
CA ASN A 601 -3.05 -16.00 -19.30
C ASN A 601 -2.14 -14.99 -20.01
N ILE A 602 -1.28 -14.28 -19.29
CA ILE A 602 -0.36 -13.28 -19.85
C ILE A 602 0.59 -13.96 -20.85
N VAL A 603 0.54 -13.53 -22.10
CA VAL A 603 1.36 -14.15 -23.16
C VAL A 603 2.86 -13.99 -22.89
N ASN A 604 3.57 -15.12 -22.72
CA ASN A 604 4.97 -15.14 -22.31
C ASN A 604 5.29 -14.21 -21.13
N GLY A 605 4.30 -13.99 -20.26
CA GLY A 605 4.42 -13.18 -19.07
C GLY A 605 5.07 -13.94 -17.92
N ALA A 606 5.35 -13.22 -16.85
CA ALA A 606 5.79 -13.79 -15.58
C ALA A 606 5.14 -13.08 -14.42
N SER A 607 5.13 -13.72 -13.26
CA SER A 607 4.50 -13.22 -12.03
C SER A 607 5.27 -13.67 -10.79
N GLY A 608 4.85 -13.19 -9.63
CA GLY A 608 5.38 -13.62 -8.33
C GLY A 608 4.39 -13.40 -7.21
N ASN A 609 4.75 -13.83 -6.01
CA ASN A 609 3.87 -13.87 -4.85
C ASN A 609 4.26 -12.90 -3.73
N LEU A 610 5.21 -11.99 -3.98
CA LEU A 610 5.69 -11.04 -2.98
C LEU A 610 4.91 -9.72 -3.04
N ARG A 611 4.39 -9.29 -1.90
CA ARG A 611 3.71 -8.02 -1.71
C ARG A 611 4.04 -7.39 -0.35
N ASP A 612 3.67 -6.15 -0.17
CA ASP A 612 3.68 -5.50 1.14
C ASP A 612 2.35 -5.71 1.90
N SER A 613 2.21 -5.02 3.02
CA SER A 613 1.01 -5.10 3.89
C SER A 613 0.10 -3.87 3.77
N GLU A 614 0.07 -3.20 2.61
CA GLU A 614 -0.80 -2.04 2.35
C GLU A 614 -2.29 -2.42 2.54
N PRO A 615 -3.03 -1.77 3.46
CA PRO A 615 -4.42 -2.13 3.74
C PRO A 615 -5.44 -1.49 2.80
N SER A 616 -5.03 -0.54 1.95
CA SER A 616 -5.96 0.19 1.08
C SER A 616 -6.65 -0.74 0.09
N THR A 617 -7.89 -0.40 -0.24
CA THR A 617 -8.71 -1.10 -1.21
C THR A 617 -9.34 -0.14 -2.21
N ILE A 618 -9.84 -0.66 -3.31
CA ILE A 618 -10.72 0.03 -4.24
C ILE A 618 -11.98 -0.82 -4.47
N ASN A 619 -13.15 -0.20 -4.36
CA ASN A 619 -14.41 -0.88 -4.68
C ASN A 619 -14.60 -0.96 -6.20
N ILE A 620 -14.83 -2.18 -6.72
CA ILE A 620 -15.09 -2.43 -8.13
C ILE A 620 -16.27 -3.39 -8.22
N LEU A 621 -17.43 -2.90 -8.69
CA LEU A 621 -18.66 -3.69 -8.82
C LEU A 621 -19.03 -4.38 -7.48
N ASP A 622 -19.05 -3.61 -6.40
CA ASP A 622 -19.35 -4.05 -5.04
C ASP A 622 -18.39 -5.10 -4.46
N VAL A 623 -17.19 -5.22 -5.05
CA VAL A 623 -16.11 -6.06 -4.55
C VAL A 623 -14.91 -5.19 -4.18
N GLU A 624 -14.51 -5.26 -2.91
CA GLU A 624 -13.28 -4.62 -2.43
C GLU A 624 -12.05 -5.35 -3.00
N ARG A 625 -11.24 -4.62 -3.76
CA ARG A 625 -9.99 -5.12 -4.35
C ARG A 625 -8.80 -4.51 -3.62
N PRO A 626 -7.85 -5.32 -3.12
CA PRO A 626 -6.70 -4.81 -2.40
C PRO A 626 -5.75 -4.02 -3.32
N LEU A 627 -5.17 -2.95 -2.80
CA LEU A 627 -4.15 -2.16 -3.46
C LEU A 627 -2.77 -2.38 -2.82
N PHE A 628 -2.41 -3.64 -2.54
CA PHE A 628 -1.07 -4.00 -2.08
C PHE A 628 0.00 -3.45 -3.04
N ASN A 629 1.13 -3.02 -2.52
CA ASN A 629 2.29 -2.79 -3.37
C ASN A 629 2.91 -4.15 -3.71
N VAL A 630 2.54 -4.66 -4.87
CA VAL A 630 3.05 -5.92 -5.41
C VAL A 630 4.47 -5.69 -5.92
N CYS A 631 5.38 -6.64 -5.64
CA CYS A 631 6.80 -6.49 -5.97
C CYS A 631 7.02 -6.46 -7.49
N PRO A 632 7.75 -5.48 -8.02
CA PRO A 632 8.00 -5.36 -9.45
C PRO A 632 8.91 -6.48 -9.98
N HIS A 633 8.92 -6.62 -11.30
CA HIS A 633 9.93 -7.41 -12.01
C HIS A 633 11.31 -6.80 -11.77
N PHE A 634 12.27 -7.59 -11.31
CA PHE A 634 13.64 -7.12 -11.10
C PHE A 634 14.69 -8.20 -11.33
N GLU A 635 15.93 -7.78 -11.56
CA GLU A 635 17.13 -8.60 -11.54
C GLU A 635 18.23 -7.88 -10.75
N LEU A 636 18.81 -8.54 -9.75
CA LEU A 636 19.87 -8.00 -8.90
C LEU A 636 21.07 -8.92 -8.88
N ASN A 637 22.27 -8.35 -8.96
CA ASN A 637 23.49 -9.08 -8.63
C ASN A 637 23.55 -9.29 -7.11
N VAL A 638 23.82 -10.53 -6.71
CA VAL A 638 23.92 -10.90 -5.30
C VAL A 638 25.35 -10.67 -4.81
N ILE A 639 25.50 -9.88 -3.75
CA ILE A 639 26.83 -9.54 -3.19
C ILE A 639 27.20 -10.61 -2.18
N LYS A 640 28.30 -11.37 -2.43
CA LYS A 640 28.82 -12.32 -1.45
C LYS A 640 29.43 -11.56 -0.28
N VAL A 641 28.91 -11.80 0.94
CA VAL A 641 29.46 -11.23 2.18
C VAL A 641 30.30 -12.29 2.87
N GLY A 642 31.45 -11.86 3.42
CA GLY A 642 32.39 -12.77 4.08
C GLY A 642 31.76 -13.51 5.27
N GLU A 643 32.34 -14.65 5.59
CA GLU A 643 31.96 -15.46 6.76
C GLU A 643 32.11 -14.71 8.09
#